data_635ba97d783d71b7aa3e959373514722
#
_entry.id   635ba97d783d71b7aa3e959373514722
#
_cell.length_a   1.000
_cell.length_b   1.000
_cell.length_c   1.000
_cell.angle_alpha   90.00
_cell.angle_beta   90.00
_cell.angle_gamma   90.00
#
_symmetry.space_group_name_H-M   'P 1'
#
loop_
_entity.id
_entity.type
_entity.pdbx_description
1 polymer ?
#
loop_
_entity_poly.entity_id
_entity_poly.type
_entity_poly.pdbx_seq_one_letter_code
_entity_poly.pdbx_strand_id
1 'polypeptide(L)'
;MSACYLHLVMSSYSYSVGENESASLAEEPILVNQNITRSISRSSSHGIRIALDSCERNSSSHLTEKDIKQAIMFSSSLNKLSLSQDEATEYTHLILEEIQTGQGLTKLSGTRKGTLNDLQPTCWSTPIPTKHIQCMTSAAIVFFRAHWRRIWVIVMWLVACAALFTWKFMQYRQRLAFEVMGYCLPTAKGAAETLKFNMAIVLLPVCRNTITWLRRSRSINSVIPFNDNINFHKLVAAGIVIGIILHGGTHLSCDIPRIAMADKTIFGRTIAGDFGYHQPSYMEIVTSIEGTTGIAMVVLMLIAFLLASRPSRRNPGSLPPLVRQIAGFNAFWYSHHLFVVVYVLLIVHSMFLYLAKDVSEKTTWVYVVIPVMIYLGERMFRIIRSMSYDSKILDATTYPGKVLSLRMTKPPGFRYQSGMYVFVQCPQVSKFEWHPFSLTSAPDDDHLSIHIRSLGDWSYHVYDMFHEALRRSNLDLPKVSIDGPYGAASQDHSKYEIVLLIGLGIGATPFISVLKDIANDLDKEGCTTNHHSANGLRKAYFYWVTREQGSFEWFRDIMKEVSARDGKQGVIEMYNYLTSIYQEGDKRSMLISAIQALHFARHGIDIISKTPVRTHFSRPNWPRVFHGLARKHIGERIGVFYCGPDDLGRQLERLCHKMNMRTFTRFVFHKEHF
;
A
#
# COMPACT_ATOMS: atom_id res chain seq x y z
N MET A 1 38.63 -30.06 0.12
CA MET A 1 37.29 -29.36 0.11
C MET A 1 37.23 -28.14 1.04
N SER A 2 37.63 -28.22 2.30
CA SER A 2 37.69 -27.03 3.19
C SER A 2 38.63 -25.92 2.71
N ALA A 3 39.66 -26.20 1.97
CA ALA A 3 40.63 -25.22 1.49
C ALA A 3 40.16 -24.37 0.31
N CYS A 4 39.37 -24.94 -0.58
CA CYS A 4 38.74 -24.20 -1.69
C CYS A 4 37.73 -23.17 -1.20
N TYR A 5 37.13 -23.43 -0.04
CA TYR A 5 36.13 -22.62 0.62
C TYR A 5 36.69 -21.39 1.32
N LEU A 6 37.81 -21.58 2.05
CA LEU A 6 38.46 -20.47 2.72
C LEU A 6 39.01 -19.43 1.73
N HIS A 7 39.45 -19.85 0.54
CA HIS A 7 39.97 -18.93 -0.47
C HIS A 7 38.87 -18.07 -1.14
N LEU A 8 37.66 -18.61 -1.31
CA LEU A 8 36.52 -17.84 -1.84
C LEU A 8 35.96 -16.81 -0.81
N VAL A 9 36.04 -17.16 0.48
CA VAL A 9 35.56 -16.27 1.56
C VAL A 9 36.66 -15.26 1.95
N MET A 10 37.93 -15.64 1.96
CA MET A 10 39.04 -14.75 2.36
C MET A 10 39.40 -13.73 1.27
N SER A 11 39.22 -14.05 -0.02
CA SER A 11 39.46 -13.08 -1.10
C SER A 11 38.38 -11.98 -1.16
N SER A 12 37.25 -12.17 -0.47
CA SER A 12 36.18 -11.14 -0.35
C SER A 12 36.41 -10.19 0.84
N TYR A 13 37.33 -10.50 1.77
CA TYR A 13 37.62 -9.65 2.92
C TYR A 13 38.81 -8.70 2.76
N SER A 14 39.61 -8.82 1.71
CA SER A 14 40.84 -8.02 1.52
C SER A 14 40.72 -6.86 0.51
N TYR A 15 39.49 -6.51 0.05
CA TYR A 15 39.27 -5.37 -0.84
C TYR A 15 38.09 -4.51 -0.38
N SER A 16 38.24 -3.90 0.78
CA SER A 16 37.36 -2.80 1.20
C SER A 16 38.20 -1.64 1.76
N VAL A 17 39.06 -1.06 0.98
CA VAL A 17 39.52 0.34 1.11
C VAL A 17 40.02 0.77 -0.28
N GLY A 18 39.37 1.74 -0.89
CA GLY A 18 39.84 2.35 -2.12
C GLY A 18 38.67 2.89 -2.93
N GLU A 19 38.38 4.14 -2.71
CA GLU A 19 37.48 4.99 -3.50
C GLU A 19 37.87 4.97 -4.99
N ASN A 20 36.89 4.92 -5.88
CA ASN A 20 36.55 5.97 -6.84
C ASN A 20 35.71 5.44 -8.00
N GLU A 21 34.74 6.24 -8.33
CA GLU A 21 33.84 6.24 -9.46
C GLU A 21 34.49 5.91 -10.81
N SER A 22 33.88 4.98 -11.53
CA SER A 22 33.63 5.11 -12.96
C SER A 22 32.63 4.04 -13.41
N ALA A 23 31.37 4.42 -13.52
CA ALA A 23 30.30 3.62 -14.10
C ALA A 23 30.45 3.65 -15.63
N SER A 24 30.87 2.58 -16.24
CA SER A 24 30.75 2.39 -17.68
C SER A 24 29.32 1.92 -18.00
N LEU A 25 28.58 2.74 -18.70
CA LEU A 25 27.31 2.46 -19.36
C LEU A 25 27.55 1.42 -20.47
N ALA A 26 27.07 0.19 -20.27
CA ALA A 26 26.89 -0.75 -21.35
C ALA A 26 25.40 -0.82 -21.67
N GLU A 27 25.05 -0.31 -22.84
CA GLU A 27 23.71 -0.43 -23.44
C GLU A 27 23.49 -1.86 -23.93
N GLU A 28 22.39 -2.49 -23.50
CA GLU A 28 21.84 -3.65 -24.19
C GLU A 28 20.59 -3.24 -24.95
N PRO A 29 20.49 -3.54 -26.26
CA PRO A 29 19.29 -3.29 -27.05
C PRO A 29 18.28 -4.43 -26.87
N ILE A 30 17.03 -4.03 -26.64
CA ILE A 30 15.87 -4.93 -26.71
C ILE A 30 15.55 -5.14 -28.19
N LEU A 31 15.97 -6.28 -28.77
CA LEU A 31 15.47 -6.77 -30.05
C LEU A 31 15.51 -8.31 -30.11
N VAL A 32 14.28 -8.86 -30.06
CA VAL A 32 13.79 -10.06 -30.73
C VAL A 32 14.66 -11.31 -30.85
N ASN A 33 14.40 -12.23 -29.99
CA ASN A 33 14.16 -13.69 -30.00
C ASN A 33 15.08 -14.69 -30.71
N GLN A 34 16.05 -14.35 -31.52
CA GLN A 34 17.03 -15.33 -32.04
C GLN A 34 18.49 -15.02 -31.69
N ASN A 35 18.81 -13.77 -31.36
CA ASN A 35 20.16 -13.38 -30.91
C ASN A 35 20.35 -13.49 -29.39
N ILE A 36 19.26 -13.51 -28.62
CA ILE A 36 19.29 -13.60 -27.16
C ILE A 36 19.76 -15.00 -26.71
N THR A 37 19.31 -16.05 -27.36
CA THR A 37 19.71 -17.43 -27.05
C THR A 37 21.23 -17.64 -27.26
N ARG A 38 21.81 -17.04 -28.28
CA ARG A 38 23.27 -17.14 -28.55
C ARG A 38 24.12 -16.28 -27.63
N SER A 39 23.65 -15.12 -27.17
CA SER A 39 24.40 -14.27 -26.24
C SER A 39 24.29 -14.76 -24.78
N ILE A 40 23.13 -15.34 -24.40
CA ILE A 40 22.89 -15.94 -23.08
C ILE A 40 23.76 -17.21 -22.91
N SER A 41 23.83 -18.07 -23.92
CA SER A 41 24.68 -19.26 -23.92
C SER A 41 26.18 -18.91 -23.75
N ARG A 42 26.67 -17.86 -24.41
CA ARG A 42 28.07 -17.42 -24.26
C ARG A 42 28.39 -16.80 -22.89
N SER A 43 27.46 -16.05 -22.31
CA SER A 43 27.63 -15.46 -20.97
C SER A 43 27.53 -16.52 -19.87
N SER A 44 26.64 -17.51 -20.04
CA SER A 44 26.43 -18.61 -19.09
C SER A 44 27.58 -19.57 -19.07
N SER A 45 28.12 -20.00 -20.24
CA SER A 45 29.25 -20.86 -20.34
C SER A 45 30.53 -20.21 -19.79
N HIS A 46 30.72 -18.91 -19.96
CA HIS A 46 31.83 -18.17 -19.38
C HIS A 46 31.72 -18.04 -17.85
N GLY A 47 30.51 -17.80 -17.32
CA GLY A 47 30.24 -17.75 -15.88
C GLY A 47 30.43 -19.09 -15.18
N ILE A 48 29.99 -20.19 -15.79
CA ILE A 48 30.21 -21.55 -15.29
C ILE A 48 31.70 -21.88 -15.29
N ARG A 49 32.42 -21.54 -16.35
CA ARG A 49 33.85 -21.77 -16.46
C ARG A 49 34.62 -20.99 -15.39
N ILE A 50 34.37 -19.73 -15.15
CA ILE A 50 35.00 -18.94 -14.09
C ILE A 50 34.73 -19.53 -12.69
N ALA A 51 33.51 -20.00 -12.43
CA ALA A 51 33.13 -20.61 -11.16
C ALA A 51 33.87 -21.96 -10.96
N LEU A 52 33.99 -22.74 -12.02
CA LEU A 52 34.70 -24.04 -12.01
C LEU A 52 36.22 -23.89 -12.00
N ASP A 53 36.82 -22.96 -12.77
CA ASP A 53 38.25 -22.62 -12.75
C ASP A 53 38.71 -22.12 -11.36
N SER A 54 37.81 -21.54 -10.59
CA SER A 54 38.07 -21.15 -9.20
C SER A 54 38.16 -22.36 -8.26
N CYS A 55 37.57 -23.48 -8.61
CA CYS A 55 37.65 -24.75 -7.90
C CYS A 55 38.87 -25.59 -8.34
N GLU A 56 39.32 -25.50 -9.61
CA GLU A 56 40.41 -26.26 -10.16
C GLU A 56 41.80 -25.83 -9.65
N ARG A 57 41.98 -24.57 -9.20
CA ARG A 57 43.34 -24.06 -8.79
C ARG A 57 43.97 -24.77 -7.60
N ASN A 58 43.26 -25.67 -6.93
CA ASN A 58 43.75 -26.33 -5.71
C ASN A 58 43.85 -27.87 -5.73
N SER A 59 43.57 -28.55 -6.86
CA SER A 59 43.78 -29.99 -6.96
C SER A 59 43.87 -30.45 -8.42
N SER A 60 44.86 -31.28 -8.68
CA SER A 60 45.13 -31.92 -9.97
C SER A 60 44.16 -33.07 -10.32
N SER A 61 42.91 -32.99 -9.91
CA SER A 61 41.89 -34.00 -10.15
C SER A 61 40.72 -33.43 -10.94
N HIS A 62 40.27 -34.20 -11.94
CA HIS A 62 39.04 -33.87 -12.72
C HIS A 62 37.85 -33.63 -11.80
N LEU A 63 37.09 -32.57 -12.07
CA LEU A 63 35.80 -32.26 -11.39
C LEU A 63 34.86 -33.46 -11.55
N THR A 64 34.44 -34.03 -10.43
CA THR A 64 33.46 -35.12 -10.43
C THR A 64 32.03 -34.56 -10.40
N GLU A 65 31.08 -35.34 -10.88
CA GLU A 65 29.64 -35.04 -10.78
C GLU A 65 29.25 -34.69 -9.33
N LYS A 66 29.81 -35.40 -8.36
CA LYS A 66 29.61 -35.18 -6.93
C LYS A 66 30.05 -33.77 -6.46
N ASP A 67 31.19 -33.31 -7.00
CA ASP A 67 31.71 -31.97 -6.66
C ASP A 67 30.85 -30.86 -7.21
N ILE A 68 30.32 -31.01 -8.44
CA ILE A 68 29.39 -30.06 -9.04
C ILE A 68 28.08 -30.02 -8.27
N LYS A 69 27.51 -31.17 -7.92
CA LYS A 69 26.28 -31.27 -7.12
C LYS A 69 26.45 -30.59 -5.76
N GLN A 70 27.59 -30.82 -5.10
CA GLN A 70 27.87 -30.20 -3.81
C GLN A 70 28.09 -28.68 -3.92
N ALA A 71 28.70 -28.19 -5.00
CA ALA A 71 28.81 -26.76 -5.28
C ALA A 71 27.45 -26.08 -5.52
N ILE A 72 26.53 -26.76 -6.23
CA ILE A 72 25.18 -26.30 -6.45
C ILE A 72 24.42 -26.20 -5.12
N MET A 73 24.42 -27.26 -4.32
CA MET A 73 23.76 -27.28 -3.01
C MET A 73 24.31 -26.20 -2.09
N PHE A 74 25.59 -25.98 -2.12
CA PHE A 74 26.23 -24.96 -1.31
C PHE A 74 25.91 -23.54 -1.79
N SER A 75 25.96 -23.27 -3.10
CA SER A 75 25.58 -21.98 -3.66
C SER A 75 24.11 -21.67 -3.37
N SER A 76 23.23 -22.67 -3.41
CA SER A 76 21.83 -22.54 -3.05
C SER A 76 21.66 -22.17 -1.57
N SER A 77 22.38 -22.83 -0.67
CA SER A 77 22.35 -22.53 0.77
C SER A 77 22.84 -21.12 1.07
N LEU A 78 23.92 -20.66 0.44
CA LEU A 78 24.43 -19.29 0.57
C LEU A 78 23.40 -18.24 0.16
N ASN A 79 22.63 -18.53 -0.88
CA ASN A 79 21.61 -17.65 -1.41
C ASN A 79 20.24 -17.88 -0.74
N LYS A 80 20.16 -18.70 0.31
CA LYS A 80 18.92 -19.03 1.03
C LYS A 80 17.82 -19.59 0.11
N LEU A 81 18.22 -20.38 -0.87
CA LEU A 81 17.33 -21.09 -1.76
C LEU A 81 17.10 -22.51 -1.25
N SER A 82 15.89 -23.01 -1.34
CA SER A 82 15.55 -24.40 -1.08
C SER A 82 15.60 -25.19 -2.39
N LEU A 83 16.68 -25.94 -2.61
CA LEU A 83 16.80 -26.91 -3.69
C LEU A 83 16.76 -28.31 -3.11
N SER A 84 15.97 -29.18 -3.73
CA SER A 84 15.96 -30.61 -3.39
C SER A 84 17.22 -31.31 -3.92
N GLN A 85 17.50 -32.51 -3.40
CA GLN A 85 18.60 -33.35 -3.88
C GLN A 85 18.41 -33.77 -5.33
N ASP A 86 17.16 -33.98 -5.76
CA ASP A 86 16.80 -34.39 -7.12
C ASP A 86 16.99 -33.22 -8.11
N GLU A 87 16.54 -32.02 -7.73
CA GLU A 87 16.78 -30.81 -8.52
C GLU A 87 18.29 -30.51 -8.67
N ALA A 88 19.06 -30.68 -7.60
CA ALA A 88 20.51 -30.51 -7.66
C ALA A 88 21.16 -31.54 -8.60
N THR A 89 20.66 -32.77 -8.68
CA THR A 89 21.13 -33.78 -9.62
C THR A 89 20.79 -33.41 -11.05
N GLU A 90 19.57 -32.99 -11.32
CA GLU A 90 19.14 -32.53 -12.64
C GLU A 90 19.99 -31.35 -13.14
N TYR A 91 20.26 -30.37 -12.28
CA TYR A 91 21.11 -29.22 -12.65
C TYR A 91 22.58 -29.61 -12.82
N THR A 92 23.07 -30.63 -12.12
CA THR A 92 24.40 -31.19 -12.33
C THR A 92 24.54 -31.79 -13.72
N HIS A 93 23.54 -32.59 -14.16
CA HIS A 93 23.51 -33.15 -15.50
C HIS A 93 23.44 -32.06 -16.57
N LEU A 94 22.62 -31.00 -16.37
CA LEU A 94 22.56 -29.86 -17.27
C LEU A 94 23.92 -29.16 -17.46
N ILE A 95 24.68 -28.96 -16.37
CA ILE A 95 26.03 -28.37 -16.42
C ILE A 95 27.00 -29.27 -17.15
N LEU A 96 27.01 -30.56 -16.83
CA LEU A 96 27.91 -31.54 -17.46
C LEU A 96 27.65 -31.61 -18.97
N GLU A 97 26.41 -31.64 -19.40
CA GLU A 97 26.03 -31.67 -20.81
C GLU A 97 26.50 -30.40 -21.55
N GLU A 98 26.34 -29.21 -20.90
CA GLU A 98 26.79 -27.94 -21.49
C GLU A 98 28.33 -27.88 -21.61
N ILE A 99 29.06 -28.44 -20.62
CA ILE A 99 30.55 -28.55 -20.67
C ILE A 99 30.95 -29.48 -21.81
N GLN A 100 30.27 -30.60 -22.00
CA GLN A 100 30.58 -31.57 -23.08
C GLN A 100 30.29 -31.00 -24.46
N THR A 101 29.17 -30.30 -24.63
CA THR A 101 28.82 -29.65 -25.91
C THR A 101 29.69 -28.42 -26.19
N GLY A 102 30.16 -27.70 -25.17
CA GLY A 102 31.06 -26.54 -25.30
C GLY A 102 32.47 -26.88 -25.80
N GLN A 103 32.96 -28.12 -25.66
CA GLN A 103 34.25 -28.56 -26.22
C GLN A 103 34.28 -28.55 -27.75
N GLY A 104 33.10 -28.56 -28.45
CA GLY A 104 33.02 -28.42 -29.89
C GLY A 104 33.20 -26.99 -30.43
N LEU A 105 33.16 -25.96 -29.59
CA LEU A 105 33.14 -24.55 -30.00
C LEU A 105 34.50 -23.81 -29.91
N THR A 106 35.57 -24.46 -29.48
CA THR A 106 36.91 -23.86 -29.37
C THR A 106 37.67 -23.69 -30.70
N LYS A 107 37.10 -24.10 -31.85
CA LYS A 107 37.74 -23.98 -33.19
C LYS A 107 37.35 -22.72 -33.99
N LEU A 108 36.57 -21.80 -33.44
CA LEU A 108 36.11 -20.62 -34.17
C LEU A 108 36.39 -19.27 -33.50
N SER A 109 37.47 -19.14 -32.72
CA SER A 109 37.93 -17.85 -32.23
C SER A 109 39.26 -17.42 -32.89
N GLY A 110 39.20 -17.18 -34.17
CA GLY A 110 40.22 -16.46 -34.92
C GLY A 110 39.70 -15.09 -35.31
N THR A 111 40.38 -14.08 -34.84
CA THR A 111 40.47 -12.70 -35.34
C THR A 111 39.19 -11.81 -35.37
N ARG A 112 39.15 -10.86 -34.45
CA ARG A 112 39.19 -9.42 -34.78
C ARG A 112 39.20 -8.58 -33.49
N LYS A 113 40.36 -8.03 -33.16
CA LYS A 113 40.52 -6.81 -32.35
C LYS A 113 40.02 -5.66 -33.20
N GLY A 114 38.87 -5.14 -32.89
CA GLY A 114 38.40 -3.83 -33.37
C GLY A 114 38.54 -2.84 -32.25
N THR A 115 39.33 -1.86 -32.46
CA THR A 115 39.56 -0.67 -31.61
C THR A 115 38.28 0.07 -31.36
N LEU A 116 37.89 0.15 -30.10
CA LEU A 116 36.82 1.03 -29.64
C LEU A 116 37.44 2.37 -29.18
N ASN A 117 37.68 3.25 -30.12
CA ASN A 117 37.87 4.66 -29.88
C ASN A 117 37.01 5.40 -30.89
N ASP A 118 36.12 6.18 -30.42
CA ASP A 118 35.34 7.27 -31.00
C ASP A 118 33.84 7.14 -30.74
N LEU A 119 33.45 7.58 -29.53
CA LEU A 119 32.19 8.26 -29.30
C LEU A 119 32.33 9.07 -27.98
N GLN A 120 32.74 10.31 -28.12
CA GLN A 120 32.73 11.30 -27.04
C GLN A 120 31.29 11.56 -26.58
N PRO A 121 31.04 11.64 -25.27
CA PRO A 121 29.78 12.14 -24.76
C PRO A 121 29.71 13.65 -24.96
N THR A 122 28.81 14.11 -25.79
CA THR A 122 28.48 15.53 -25.91
C THR A 122 27.99 16.05 -24.57
N CYS A 123 28.82 16.93 -24.07
CA CYS A 123 28.70 17.79 -22.92
C CYS A 123 27.35 18.53 -22.84
N TRP A 124 26.63 18.37 -21.75
CA TRP A 124 25.59 19.30 -21.31
C TRP A 124 26.12 20.07 -20.11
N SER A 125 26.91 21.05 -20.37
CA SER A 125 27.34 22.06 -19.39
C SER A 125 27.13 23.43 -19.94
N THR A 126 26.09 24.13 -19.50
CA THR A 126 26.13 25.56 -19.26
C THR A 126 25.06 25.94 -18.21
N PRO A 127 25.44 26.59 -17.10
CA PRO A 127 24.50 27.16 -16.15
C PRO A 127 24.13 28.55 -16.54
N ILE A 128 22.85 28.80 -16.82
CA ILE A 128 22.30 30.15 -16.99
C ILE A 128 21.50 30.51 -15.73
N PRO A 129 21.82 31.60 -15.01
CA PRO A 129 21.22 31.96 -13.73
C PRO A 129 19.74 32.38 -13.75
N THR A 130 19.17 32.64 -14.91
CA THR A 130 17.75 33.04 -15.06
C THR A 130 16.74 31.89 -15.05
N LYS A 131 17.18 30.60 -15.00
CA LYS A 131 16.32 29.44 -15.04
C LYS A 131 15.72 29.00 -13.68
N HIS A 132 16.16 29.60 -12.57
CA HIS A 132 15.69 29.17 -11.25
C HIS A 132 14.22 29.52 -11.01
N ILE A 133 13.76 30.69 -11.39
CA ILE A 133 12.38 31.16 -11.23
C ILE A 133 11.44 30.41 -12.19
N GLN A 134 11.86 30.22 -13.45
CA GLN A 134 11.08 29.44 -14.43
C GLN A 134 11.03 27.96 -14.08
N CYS A 135 12.07 27.40 -13.48
CA CYS A 135 12.07 26.00 -12.99
C CYS A 135 11.16 25.83 -11.76
N MET A 136 11.12 26.80 -10.84
CA MET A 136 10.21 26.78 -9.68
C MET A 136 8.76 26.95 -10.11
N THR A 137 8.43 27.81 -11.06
CA THR A 137 7.07 27.99 -11.58
C THR A 137 6.59 26.75 -12.32
N SER A 138 7.43 26.11 -13.12
CA SER A 138 7.07 24.85 -13.81
C SER A 138 6.91 23.69 -12.83
N ALA A 139 7.74 23.59 -11.79
CA ALA A 139 7.61 22.59 -10.73
C ALA A 139 6.31 22.76 -9.93
N ALA A 140 5.96 24.02 -9.59
CA ALA A 140 4.71 24.34 -8.92
C ALA A 140 3.49 23.96 -9.77
N ILE A 141 3.50 24.29 -11.07
CA ILE A 141 2.40 23.95 -11.98
C ILE A 141 2.24 22.43 -12.10
N VAL A 142 3.32 21.67 -12.22
CA VAL A 142 3.28 20.20 -12.26
C VAL A 142 2.75 19.64 -10.95
N PHE A 143 3.20 20.18 -9.81
CA PHE A 143 2.70 19.80 -8.49
C PHE A 143 1.20 20.08 -8.35
N PHE A 144 0.73 21.28 -8.69
CA PHE A 144 -0.69 21.62 -8.66
C PHE A 144 -1.52 20.74 -9.59
N ARG A 145 -1.07 20.46 -10.81
CA ARG A 145 -1.75 19.56 -11.75
C ARG A 145 -1.81 18.11 -11.24
N ALA A 146 -0.80 17.65 -10.49
CA ALA A 146 -0.78 16.31 -9.91
C ALA A 146 -1.69 16.19 -8.69
N HIS A 147 -1.80 17.24 -7.87
CA HIS A 147 -2.49 17.19 -6.57
C HIS A 147 -3.74 18.06 -6.49
N TRP A 148 -4.20 18.68 -7.58
CA TRP A 148 -5.31 19.62 -7.56
C TRP A 148 -6.58 19.08 -6.87
N ARG A 149 -6.88 17.79 -7.07
CA ARG A 149 -8.04 17.11 -6.45
C ARG A 149 -7.92 17.02 -4.92
N ARG A 150 -6.73 16.89 -4.38
CA ARG A 150 -6.47 16.91 -2.94
C ARG A 150 -6.52 18.34 -2.41
N ILE A 151 -5.89 19.25 -3.14
CA ILE A 151 -5.74 20.66 -2.74
C ILE A 151 -7.11 21.31 -2.64
N TRP A 152 -7.97 21.18 -3.66
CA TRP A 152 -9.24 21.86 -3.64
C TRP A 152 -10.17 21.34 -2.52
N VAL A 153 -10.18 20.02 -2.22
CA VAL A 153 -10.97 19.46 -1.10
C VAL A 153 -10.47 20.01 0.23
N ILE A 154 -9.15 20.12 0.43
CA ILE A 154 -8.57 20.70 1.64
C ILE A 154 -8.91 22.19 1.75
N VAL A 155 -8.79 22.94 0.65
CA VAL A 155 -9.11 24.37 0.62
C VAL A 155 -10.61 24.61 0.92
N MET A 156 -11.50 23.84 0.33
CA MET A 156 -12.95 23.94 0.61
C MET A 156 -13.27 23.65 2.08
N TRP A 157 -12.64 22.63 2.66
CA TRP A 157 -12.78 22.33 4.08
C TRP A 157 -12.25 23.45 4.97
N LEU A 158 -11.06 24.03 4.67
CA LEU A 158 -10.49 25.15 5.42
C LEU A 158 -11.36 26.39 5.31
N VAL A 159 -11.87 26.71 4.11
CA VAL A 159 -12.77 27.85 3.88
C VAL A 159 -14.06 27.67 4.66
N ALA A 160 -14.65 26.46 4.69
CA ALA A 160 -15.85 26.19 5.47
C ALA A 160 -15.57 26.35 6.98
N CYS A 161 -14.46 25.81 7.49
CA CYS A 161 -14.07 26.01 8.89
C CYS A 161 -13.90 27.50 9.24
N ALA A 162 -13.17 28.25 8.39
CA ALA A 162 -12.94 29.69 8.60
C ALA A 162 -14.25 30.48 8.55
N ALA A 163 -15.14 30.19 7.61
CA ALA A 163 -16.42 30.87 7.48
C ALA A 163 -17.32 30.62 8.71
N LEU A 164 -17.42 29.35 9.17
CA LEU A 164 -18.22 28.99 10.34
C LEU A 164 -17.64 29.62 11.63
N PHE A 165 -16.31 29.59 11.77
CA PHE A 165 -15.64 30.25 12.89
C PHE A 165 -15.93 31.74 12.92
N THR A 166 -15.68 32.43 11.81
CA THR A 166 -15.87 33.89 11.68
C THR A 166 -17.33 34.28 11.89
N TRP A 167 -18.27 33.53 11.31
CA TRP A 167 -19.71 33.76 11.50
C TRP A 167 -20.10 33.75 12.99
N LYS A 168 -19.74 32.69 13.72
CA LYS A 168 -20.05 32.57 15.15
C LYS A 168 -19.26 33.56 16.00
N PHE A 169 -18.00 33.81 15.67
CA PHE A 169 -17.18 34.81 16.34
C PHE A 169 -17.85 36.20 16.29
N MET A 170 -18.28 36.64 15.09
CA MET A 170 -18.94 37.93 14.93
C MET A 170 -20.30 38.00 15.64
N GLN A 171 -21.07 36.89 15.61
CA GLN A 171 -22.34 36.78 16.31
C GLN A 171 -22.18 36.96 17.85
N TYR A 172 -21.21 36.26 18.45
CA TYR A 172 -21.03 36.34 19.90
C TYR A 172 -20.28 37.59 20.35
N ARG A 173 -19.52 38.25 19.49
CA ARG A 173 -18.92 39.56 19.75
C ARG A 173 -19.97 40.65 19.98
N GLN A 174 -21.18 40.51 19.42
CA GLN A 174 -22.29 41.47 19.54
C GLN A 174 -23.21 41.18 20.72
N ARG A 175 -23.00 40.06 21.47
CA ARG A 175 -23.86 39.75 22.62
C ARG A 175 -23.38 40.48 23.89
N LEU A 176 -24.31 40.78 24.81
CA LEU A 176 -24.02 41.43 26.11
C LEU A 176 -22.95 40.64 26.90
N ALA A 177 -22.93 39.32 26.82
CA ALA A 177 -21.93 38.47 27.48
C ALA A 177 -20.48 38.80 27.08
N PHE A 178 -20.28 39.51 25.98
CA PHE A 178 -18.93 39.96 25.57
C PHE A 178 -18.36 41.00 26.53
N GLU A 179 -19.17 41.80 27.22
CA GLU A 179 -18.70 42.77 28.23
C GLU A 179 -17.98 42.08 29.40
N VAL A 180 -18.42 40.88 29.79
CA VAL A 180 -17.81 40.10 30.87
C VAL A 180 -16.67 39.22 30.36
N MET A 181 -16.89 38.48 29.30
CA MET A 181 -15.98 37.43 28.82
C MET A 181 -14.93 37.94 27.82
N GLY A 182 -15.19 39.06 27.16
CA GLY A 182 -14.30 39.63 26.12
C GLY A 182 -14.13 38.69 24.92
N TYR A 183 -12.96 38.72 24.30
CA TYR A 183 -12.65 37.94 23.08
C TYR A 183 -12.59 36.42 23.29
N CYS A 184 -12.54 35.92 24.54
CA CYS A 184 -12.51 34.51 24.81
C CYS A 184 -13.82 33.82 24.39
N LEU A 185 -14.97 34.42 24.74
CA LEU A 185 -16.28 33.91 24.39
C LEU A 185 -16.49 33.73 22.86
N PRO A 186 -16.27 34.76 22.01
CA PRO A 186 -16.38 34.58 20.57
C PRO A 186 -15.42 33.52 20.02
N THR A 187 -14.20 33.44 20.55
CA THR A 187 -13.20 32.43 20.16
C THR A 187 -13.68 31.02 20.50
N ALA A 188 -14.14 30.80 21.72
CA ALA A 188 -14.66 29.51 22.16
C ALA A 188 -15.90 29.07 21.34
N LYS A 189 -16.82 29.99 21.09
CA LYS A 189 -18.05 29.70 20.30
C LYS A 189 -17.77 29.51 18.81
N GLY A 190 -16.83 30.25 18.23
CA GLY A 190 -16.33 30.03 16.88
C GLY A 190 -15.68 28.65 16.74
N ALA A 191 -14.82 28.28 17.70
CA ALA A 191 -14.23 26.94 17.75
C ALA A 191 -15.28 25.83 17.93
N ALA A 192 -16.31 26.04 18.77
CA ALA A 192 -17.41 25.10 18.94
C ALA A 192 -18.17 24.85 17.63
N GLU A 193 -18.42 25.88 16.81
CA GLU A 193 -19.12 25.71 15.54
C GLU A 193 -18.28 24.91 14.54
N THR A 194 -16.97 25.15 14.48
CA THR A 194 -16.06 24.33 13.65
C THR A 194 -15.96 22.90 14.17
N LEU A 195 -16.03 22.68 15.50
CA LEU A 195 -16.07 21.34 16.09
C LEU A 195 -17.30 20.55 15.66
N LYS A 196 -18.52 21.15 15.70
CA LYS A 196 -19.75 20.51 15.23
C LYS A 196 -19.61 20.04 13.79
N PHE A 197 -19.12 20.92 12.92
CA PHE A 197 -18.90 20.63 11.50
C PHE A 197 -17.86 19.49 11.30
N ASN A 198 -16.75 19.54 12.00
CA ASN A 198 -15.71 18.50 11.89
C ASN A 198 -16.18 17.16 12.45
N MET A 199 -16.94 17.14 13.56
CA MET A 199 -17.57 15.92 14.09
C MET A 199 -18.58 15.32 13.11
N ALA A 200 -19.30 16.13 12.34
CA ALA A 200 -20.17 15.66 11.28
C ALA A 200 -19.37 15.04 10.12
N ILE A 201 -18.37 15.76 9.59
CA ILE A 201 -17.62 15.33 8.40
C ILE A 201 -16.72 14.12 8.67
N VAL A 202 -16.17 13.97 9.87
CA VAL A 202 -15.21 12.89 10.17
C VAL A 202 -15.77 11.48 9.95
N LEU A 203 -17.09 11.31 9.97
CA LEU A 203 -17.78 10.04 9.72
C LEU A 203 -17.84 9.68 8.22
N LEU A 204 -17.97 10.66 7.33
CA LEU A 204 -18.22 10.43 5.90
C LEU A 204 -17.07 9.66 5.20
N PRO A 205 -15.78 9.95 5.43
CA PRO A 205 -14.68 9.23 4.80
C PRO A 205 -14.58 7.74 5.18
N VAL A 206 -15.28 7.29 6.22
CA VAL A 206 -15.28 5.89 6.66
C VAL A 206 -16.56 5.14 6.28
N CYS A 207 -17.51 5.80 5.59
CA CYS A 207 -18.71 5.20 5.01
C CYS A 207 -18.40 4.53 3.66
N ARG A 208 -17.89 3.32 3.70
CA ARG A 208 -17.26 2.64 2.54
C ARG A 208 -18.26 2.25 1.44
N ASN A 209 -19.49 1.85 1.78
CA ASN A 209 -20.51 1.56 0.79
C ASN A 209 -20.90 2.83 0.03
N THR A 210 -21.13 3.93 0.77
CA THR A 210 -21.44 5.25 0.19
C THR A 210 -20.31 5.71 -0.73
N ILE A 211 -19.03 5.58 -0.30
CA ILE A 211 -17.86 5.91 -1.13
C ILE A 211 -17.80 5.01 -2.37
N THR A 212 -18.01 3.71 -2.23
CA THR A 212 -18.02 2.77 -3.36
C THR A 212 -19.12 3.11 -4.36
N TRP A 213 -20.31 3.53 -3.88
CA TRP A 213 -21.41 3.98 -4.71
C TRP A 213 -21.09 5.31 -5.43
N LEU A 214 -20.58 6.31 -4.71
CA LEU A 214 -20.19 7.60 -5.30
C LEU A 214 -19.07 7.44 -6.36
N ARG A 215 -18.18 6.49 -6.16
CA ARG A 215 -17.07 6.18 -7.07
C ARG A 215 -17.52 5.69 -8.46
N ARG A 216 -18.74 5.12 -8.55
CA ARG A 216 -19.32 4.68 -9.84
C ARG A 216 -19.62 5.86 -10.77
N SER A 217 -19.91 7.05 -10.20
CA SER A 217 -20.12 8.26 -10.99
C SER A 217 -18.80 8.81 -11.50
N ARG A 218 -18.62 8.84 -12.83
CA ARG A 218 -17.41 9.39 -13.47
C ARG A 218 -17.16 10.84 -13.08
N SER A 219 -18.22 11.68 -13.05
CA SER A 219 -18.14 13.10 -12.70
C SER A 219 -17.64 13.29 -11.26
N ILE A 220 -18.24 12.60 -10.29
CA ILE A 220 -17.83 12.70 -8.88
C ILE A 220 -16.43 12.16 -8.67
N ASN A 221 -16.10 10.98 -9.25
CA ASN A 221 -14.80 10.36 -9.14
C ASN A 221 -13.69 11.14 -9.88
N SER A 222 -14.01 12.01 -10.83
CA SER A 222 -13.05 12.91 -11.47
C SER A 222 -12.63 14.07 -10.56
N VAL A 223 -13.50 14.51 -9.65
CA VAL A 223 -13.33 15.69 -8.80
C VAL A 223 -12.85 15.29 -7.39
N ILE A 224 -13.44 14.28 -6.76
CA ILE A 224 -13.12 13.85 -5.40
C ILE A 224 -12.07 12.75 -5.40
N PRO A 225 -10.96 12.88 -4.63
CA PRO A 225 -9.90 11.88 -4.55
C PRO A 225 -10.26 10.78 -3.52
N PHE A 226 -11.18 9.89 -3.83
CA PHE A 226 -11.62 8.83 -2.91
C PHE A 226 -10.52 7.88 -2.43
N ASN A 227 -9.37 7.83 -3.12
CA ASN A 227 -8.21 7.05 -2.68
C ASN A 227 -7.53 7.63 -1.42
N ASP A 228 -7.81 8.90 -1.09
CA ASP A 228 -7.23 9.63 0.05
C ASP A 228 -8.21 9.82 1.22
N ASN A 229 -9.37 9.17 1.21
CA ASN A 229 -10.41 9.35 2.22
C ASN A 229 -9.91 9.16 3.65
N ILE A 230 -9.04 8.18 3.93
CA ILE A 230 -8.45 7.95 5.26
C ILE A 230 -7.48 9.08 5.65
N ASN A 231 -6.74 9.64 4.70
CA ASN A 231 -5.87 10.79 4.98
C ASN A 231 -6.71 12.04 5.28
N PHE A 232 -7.81 12.24 4.57
CA PHE A 232 -8.76 13.31 4.86
C PHE A 232 -9.42 13.12 6.25
N HIS A 233 -9.85 11.90 6.60
CA HIS A 233 -10.34 11.58 7.96
C HIS A 233 -9.34 12.00 9.05
N LYS A 234 -8.05 11.70 8.88
CA LYS A 234 -7.00 12.10 9.83
C LYS A 234 -6.80 13.61 9.89
N LEU A 235 -6.92 14.30 8.74
CA LEU A 235 -6.81 15.76 8.69
C LEU A 235 -7.96 16.42 9.46
N VAL A 236 -9.19 15.96 9.26
CA VAL A 236 -10.37 16.43 10.01
C VAL A 236 -10.21 16.13 11.51
N ALA A 237 -9.68 14.95 11.87
CA ALA A 237 -9.38 14.61 13.27
C ALA A 237 -8.36 15.58 13.90
N ALA A 238 -7.33 16.01 13.15
CA ALA A 238 -6.40 17.05 13.61
C ALA A 238 -7.12 18.40 13.80
N GLY A 239 -8.06 18.75 12.91
CA GLY A 239 -8.93 19.91 13.07
C GLY A 239 -9.80 19.85 14.33
N ILE A 240 -10.29 18.66 14.68
CA ILE A 240 -11.05 18.43 15.94
C ILE A 240 -10.14 18.70 17.15
N VAL A 241 -8.90 18.20 17.18
CA VAL A 241 -7.95 18.44 18.27
C VAL A 241 -7.68 19.94 18.45
N ILE A 242 -7.44 20.67 17.37
CA ILE A 242 -7.26 22.13 17.41
C ILE A 242 -8.51 22.82 17.96
N GLY A 243 -9.68 22.41 17.49
CA GLY A 243 -10.96 22.95 17.96
C GLY A 243 -11.20 22.70 19.46
N ILE A 244 -10.85 21.51 19.98
CA ILE A 244 -10.95 21.17 21.42
C ILE A 244 -10.05 22.09 22.25
N ILE A 245 -8.80 22.29 21.83
CA ILE A 245 -7.84 23.16 22.54
C ILE A 245 -8.36 24.61 22.57
N LEU A 246 -8.87 25.11 21.46
CA LEU A 246 -9.43 26.47 21.40
C LEU A 246 -10.71 26.59 22.20
N HIS A 247 -11.65 25.65 22.07
CA HIS A 247 -12.95 25.70 22.77
C HIS A 247 -12.79 25.48 24.27
N GLY A 248 -12.26 24.32 24.67
CA GLY A 248 -12.10 23.95 26.08
C GLY A 248 -11.04 24.80 26.78
N GLY A 249 -9.92 25.08 26.09
CA GLY A 249 -8.84 25.90 26.62
C GLY A 249 -9.30 27.33 26.94
N THR A 250 -10.00 28.00 26.02
CA THR A 250 -10.50 29.35 26.28
C THR A 250 -11.60 29.40 27.33
N HIS A 251 -12.48 28.40 27.39
CA HIS A 251 -13.46 28.34 28.51
C HIS A 251 -12.79 28.16 29.85
N LEU A 252 -11.90 27.17 30.03
CA LEU A 252 -11.29 26.86 31.30
C LEU A 252 -10.31 27.94 31.78
N SER A 253 -9.51 28.53 30.88
CA SER A 253 -8.47 29.49 31.26
C SER A 253 -8.92 30.96 31.26
N CYS A 254 -10.03 31.27 30.61
CA CYS A 254 -10.44 32.68 30.42
C CYS A 254 -11.89 32.94 30.76
N ASP A 255 -12.85 32.26 30.08
CA ASP A 255 -14.28 32.58 30.24
C ASP A 255 -14.77 32.29 31.65
N ILE A 256 -14.50 31.11 32.21
CA ILE A 256 -14.96 30.69 33.53
C ILE A 256 -14.34 31.55 34.62
N PRO A 257 -13.02 31.83 34.64
CA PRO A 257 -12.44 32.79 35.59
C PRO A 257 -13.07 34.18 35.51
N ARG A 258 -13.33 34.70 34.32
CA ARG A 258 -13.93 36.02 34.13
C ARG A 258 -15.37 36.10 34.64
N ILE A 259 -16.17 35.03 34.43
CA ILE A 259 -17.53 34.96 34.99
C ILE A 259 -17.49 34.96 36.52
N ALA A 260 -16.63 34.10 37.13
CA ALA A 260 -16.52 33.96 38.58
C ALA A 260 -16.00 35.21 39.28
N MET A 261 -15.15 35.99 38.60
CA MET A 261 -14.52 37.21 39.14
C MET A 261 -15.15 38.51 38.62
N ALA A 262 -16.25 38.44 37.85
CA ALA A 262 -16.89 39.63 37.31
C ALA A 262 -17.42 40.57 38.39
N ASP A 263 -17.40 41.88 38.09
CA ASP A 263 -18.07 42.85 38.95
C ASP A 263 -19.57 42.53 39.00
N LYS A 264 -20.15 42.55 40.24
CA LYS A 264 -21.54 42.18 40.48
C LYS A 264 -22.53 43.06 39.70
N THR A 265 -22.19 44.33 39.48
CA THR A 265 -23.05 45.27 38.74
C THR A 265 -23.02 44.97 37.26
N ILE A 266 -21.87 44.68 36.67
CA ILE A 266 -21.71 44.27 35.28
C ILE A 266 -22.36 42.90 35.05
N PHE A 267 -22.07 41.91 35.93
CA PHE A 267 -22.69 40.59 35.87
C PHE A 267 -24.22 40.67 35.92
N GLY A 268 -24.77 41.45 36.89
CA GLY A 268 -26.21 41.62 37.07
C GLY A 268 -26.90 42.19 35.84
N ARG A 269 -26.27 43.16 35.15
CA ARG A 269 -26.82 43.82 33.96
C ARG A 269 -26.69 42.99 32.68
N THR A 270 -25.71 42.08 32.61
CA THR A 270 -25.37 41.41 31.35
C THR A 270 -25.82 39.95 31.29
N ILE A 271 -25.34 39.08 32.16
CA ILE A 271 -25.45 37.61 32.11
C ILE A 271 -26.17 36.99 33.31
N ALA A 272 -26.56 37.75 34.35
CA ALA A 272 -27.21 37.21 35.54
C ALA A 272 -28.44 36.36 35.21
N GLY A 273 -29.25 36.78 34.23
CA GLY A 273 -30.43 36.03 33.78
C GLY A 273 -30.12 34.66 33.21
N ASP A 274 -28.93 34.44 32.69
CA ASP A 274 -28.47 33.14 32.18
C ASP A 274 -28.04 32.18 33.30
N PHE A 275 -27.65 32.72 34.45
CA PHE A 275 -27.19 31.97 35.61
C PHE A 275 -28.17 32.01 36.79
N GLY A 276 -29.46 32.31 36.54
CA GLY A 276 -30.48 32.33 37.59
C GLY A 276 -30.26 33.41 38.65
N TYR A 277 -29.63 34.54 38.28
CA TYR A 277 -29.28 35.68 39.15
C TYR A 277 -28.28 35.34 40.27
N HIS A 278 -27.63 34.15 40.16
CA HIS A 278 -26.53 33.77 41.05
C HIS A 278 -25.22 33.81 40.27
N GLN A 279 -24.21 34.49 40.81
CA GLN A 279 -22.87 34.48 40.22
C GLN A 279 -22.14 33.19 40.62
N PRO A 280 -21.93 32.25 39.64
CA PRO A 280 -21.35 30.96 39.97
C PRO A 280 -19.85 31.06 40.23
N SER A 281 -19.36 30.23 41.11
CA SER A 281 -17.92 30.03 41.34
C SER A 281 -17.31 29.23 40.15
N TYR A 282 -15.97 29.26 40.02
CA TYR A 282 -15.26 28.49 39.02
C TYR A 282 -15.61 26.99 39.09
N MET A 283 -15.61 26.42 40.29
CA MET A 283 -15.89 24.98 40.47
C MET A 283 -17.34 24.62 40.17
N GLU A 284 -18.31 25.49 40.47
CA GLU A 284 -19.72 25.25 40.10
C GLU A 284 -19.90 25.14 38.62
N ILE A 285 -19.23 25.96 37.80
CA ILE A 285 -19.30 25.87 36.33
C ILE A 285 -18.58 24.60 35.82
N VAL A 286 -17.41 24.28 36.37
CA VAL A 286 -16.65 23.08 35.94
C VAL A 286 -17.37 21.78 36.30
N THR A 287 -18.06 21.74 37.44
CA THR A 287 -18.81 20.55 37.90
C THR A 287 -20.25 20.50 37.37
N SER A 288 -20.68 21.49 36.65
CA SER A 288 -21.97 21.47 35.94
C SER A 288 -22.06 20.37 34.88
N ILE A 289 -23.24 20.13 34.36
CA ILE A 289 -23.45 19.11 33.27
C ILE A 289 -22.59 19.45 32.06
N GLU A 290 -22.49 20.71 31.66
CA GLU A 290 -21.66 21.13 30.52
C GLU A 290 -20.17 20.93 30.81
N GLY A 291 -19.71 21.32 31.99
CA GLY A 291 -18.31 21.18 32.40
C GLY A 291 -17.90 19.70 32.43
N THR A 292 -18.64 18.89 33.17
CA THR A 292 -18.36 17.45 33.35
C THR A 292 -18.43 16.67 32.09
N THR A 293 -19.46 16.88 31.22
CA THR A 293 -19.59 16.21 29.93
C THR A 293 -18.48 16.63 28.96
N GLY A 294 -18.09 17.91 28.97
CA GLY A 294 -16.99 18.43 28.20
C GLY A 294 -15.66 17.77 28.56
N ILE A 295 -15.33 17.71 29.87
CA ILE A 295 -14.11 17.06 30.37
C ILE A 295 -14.12 15.56 30.05
N ALA A 296 -15.24 14.87 30.28
CA ALA A 296 -15.37 13.45 29.97
C ALA A 296 -15.11 13.16 28.48
N MET A 297 -15.67 13.97 27.56
CA MET A 297 -15.40 13.86 26.13
C MET A 297 -13.91 14.03 25.81
N VAL A 298 -13.24 15.03 26.39
CA VAL A 298 -11.81 15.27 26.16
C VAL A 298 -10.97 14.08 26.62
N VAL A 299 -11.26 13.50 27.78
CA VAL A 299 -10.54 12.32 28.31
C VAL A 299 -10.74 11.10 27.36
N LEU A 300 -11.97 10.80 26.96
CA LEU A 300 -12.27 9.70 26.06
C LEU A 300 -11.60 9.88 24.68
N MET A 301 -11.65 11.09 24.14
CA MET A 301 -11.00 11.42 22.87
C MET A 301 -9.48 11.34 22.96
N LEU A 302 -8.87 11.78 24.07
CA LEU A 302 -7.44 11.67 24.31
C LEU A 302 -6.99 10.20 24.27
N ILE A 303 -7.71 9.31 24.98
CA ILE A 303 -7.43 7.87 24.97
C ILE A 303 -7.52 7.32 23.52
N ALA A 304 -8.61 7.63 22.81
CA ALA A 304 -8.83 7.15 21.45
C ALA A 304 -7.77 7.65 20.47
N PHE A 305 -7.34 8.92 20.55
CA PHE A 305 -6.32 9.50 19.68
C PHE A 305 -4.91 8.99 19.99
N LEU A 306 -4.55 8.82 21.26
CA LEU A 306 -3.26 8.26 21.66
C LEU A 306 -3.10 6.83 21.12
N LEU A 307 -4.12 5.99 21.27
CA LEU A 307 -4.10 4.62 20.77
C LEU A 307 -4.25 4.53 19.24
N ALA A 308 -4.79 5.55 18.58
CA ALA A 308 -4.82 5.64 17.10
C ALA A 308 -3.48 6.10 16.50
N SER A 309 -2.52 6.57 17.30
CA SER A 309 -1.22 7.04 16.82
C SER A 309 -0.41 5.91 16.16
N ARG A 310 0.51 6.26 15.22
CA ARG A 310 1.34 5.27 14.51
C ARG A 310 2.19 4.39 15.45
N PRO A 311 2.90 4.96 16.47
CA PRO A 311 3.66 4.15 17.42
C PRO A 311 2.79 3.10 18.11
N SER A 312 1.65 3.51 18.66
CA SER A 312 0.75 2.61 19.39
C SER A 312 0.17 1.50 18.51
N ARG A 313 -0.23 1.82 17.28
CA ARG A 313 -0.95 0.91 16.41
C ARG A 313 -0.06 -0.04 15.60
N ARG A 314 1.08 0.45 15.07
CA ARG A 314 1.93 -0.32 14.11
C ARG A 314 3.28 -0.74 14.69
N ASN A 315 3.82 -0.02 15.66
CA ASN A 315 5.15 -0.28 16.23
C ASN A 315 5.11 -0.28 17.78
N PRO A 316 4.33 -1.17 18.41
CA PRO A 316 4.26 -1.20 19.87
C PRO A 316 5.61 -1.49 20.53
N GLY A 317 6.56 -2.11 19.81
CA GLY A 317 7.91 -2.36 20.30
C GLY A 317 8.75 -1.12 20.61
N SER A 318 8.40 0.04 20.04
CA SER A 318 9.07 1.32 20.31
C SER A 318 8.56 2.06 21.56
N LEU A 319 7.53 1.52 22.23
CA LEU A 319 6.88 2.13 23.37
C LEU A 319 7.41 1.58 24.70
N PRO A 320 7.30 2.36 25.82
CA PRO A 320 7.60 1.87 27.14
C PRO A 320 6.83 0.59 27.50
N PRO A 321 7.36 -0.29 28.37
CA PRO A 321 6.79 -1.62 28.65
C PRO A 321 5.32 -1.60 29.06
N LEU A 322 4.91 -0.64 29.90
CA LEU A 322 3.53 -0.47 30.38
C LEU A 322 2.56 -0.12 29.23
N VAL A 323 2.96 0.80 28.34
CA VAL A 323 2.13 1.24 27.21
C VAL A 323 2.09 0.16 26.12
N ARG A 324 3.18 -0.60 25.98
CA ARG A 324 3.29 -1.70 25.02
C ARG A 324 2.25 -2.80 25.25
N GLN A 325 1.92 -3.09 26.50
CA GLN A 325 0.92 -4.13 26.84
C GLN A 325 -0.50 -3.75 26.39
N ILE A 326 -0.83 -2.45 26.41
CA ILE A 326 -2.15 -1.92 26.02
C ILE A 326 -2.14 -1.31 24.62
N ALA A 327 -1.05 -1.46 23.86
CA ALA A 327 -0.90 -0.96 22.51
C ALA A 327 -1.11 -2.08 21.48
N GLY A 328 -1.48 -1.71 20.26
CA GLY A 328 -1.69 -2.63 19.14
C GLY A 328 -2.93 -2.27 18.32
N PHE A 329 -3.16 -3.03 17.25
CA PHE A 329 -4.30 -2.77 16.37
C PHE A 329 -5.63 -2.96 17.09
N ASN A 330 -5.75 -4.00 17.94
CA ASN A 330 -6.98 -4.28 18.68
C ASN A 330 -7.29 -3.17 19.71
N ALA A 331 -6.28 -2.71 20.44
CA ALA A 331 -6.42 -1.60 21.36
C ALA A 331 -6.92 -0.31 20.66
N PHE A 332 -6.34 0.00 19.50
CA PHE A 332 -6.84 1.08 18.64
C PHE A 332 -8.31 0.85 18.24
N TRP A 333 -8.63 -0.36 17.77
CA TRP A 333 -9.96 -0.66 17.26
C TRP A 333 -11.03 -0.53 18.35
N TYR A 334 -10.81 -1.11 19.54
CA TYR A 334 -11.74 -1.01 20.67
C TYR A 334 -11.84 0.42 21.22
N SER A 335 -10.70 1.11 21.42
CA SER A 335 -10.72 2.48 21.94
C SER A 335 -11.39 3.47 20.98
N HIS A 336 -11.33 3.21 19.67
CA HIS A 336 -12.01 4.06 18.68
C HIS A 336 -13.54 3.98 18.80
N HIS A 337 -14.10 2.89 19.33
CA HIS A 337 -15.54 2.79 19.63
C HIS A 337 -15.99 3.65 20.80
N LEU A 338 -15.08 4.19 21.63
CA LEU A 338 -15.41 5.21 22.64
C LEU A 338 -16.03 6.45 22.01
N PHE A 339 -15.81 6.70 20.72
CA PHE A 339 -16.50 7.78 19.99
C PHE A 339 -18.02 7.63 19.98
N VAL A 340 -18.59 6.45 20.15
CA VAL A 340 -20.05 6.29 20.31
C VAL A 340 -20.50 7.03 21.57
N VAL A 341 -19.79 6.84 22.69
CA VAL A 341 -20.05 7.54 23.96
C VAL A 341 -19.82 9.04 23.80
N VAL A 342 -18.75 9.44 23.09
CA VAL A 342 -18.45 10.86 22.80
C VAL A 342 -19.59 11.52 22.03
N TYR A 343 -20.19 10.86 21.01
CA TYR A 343 -21.33 11.44 20.30
C TYR A 343 -22.58 11.59 21.17
N VAL A 344 -22.85 10.64 22.05
CA VAL A 344 -23.94 10.75 23.03
C VAL A 344 -23.70 11.95 23.98
N LEU A 345 -22.48 12.01 24.56
CA LEU A 345 -22.09 13.11 25.43
C LEU A 345 -22.11 14.47 24.73
N LEU A 346 -21.74 14.50 23.43
CA LEU A 346 -21.78 15.72 22.62
C LEU A 346 -23.21 16.27 22.47
N ILE A 347 -24.20 15.40 22.28
CA ILE A 347 -25.61 15.81 22.23
C ILE A 347 -26.03 16.32 23.62
N VAL A 348 -25.72 15.58 24.70
CA VAL A 348 -26.06 16.01 26.06
C VAL A 348 -25.41 17.35 26.36
N HIS A 349 -24.10 17.51 26.15
CA HIS A 349 -23.35 18.75 26.34
C HIS A 349 -23.99 19.94 25.61
N SER A 350 -24.49 19.71 24.39
CA SER A 350 -25.11 20.77 23.58
C SER A 350 -26.52 21.15 24.00
N MET A 351 -27.17 20.34 24.83
CA MET A 351 -28.54 20.65 25.34
C MET A 351 -28.52 21.52 26.59
N PHE A 352 -27.44 21.50 27.36
CA PHE A 352 -27.31 22.23 28.64
C PHE A 352 -26.36 23.43 28.49
N LEU A 353 -26.69 24.41 27.64
CA LEU A 353 -25.80 25.57 27.39
C LEU A 353 -26.34 26.78 28.18
N TYR A 354 -25.52 27.43 29.01
CA TYR A 354 -25.87 28.59 29.80
C TYR A 354 -26.35 29.80 28.97
N LEU A 355 -25.59 30.13 27.91
CA LEU A 355 -25.84 31.29 27.05
C LEU A 355 -26.76 31.05 25.85
N ALA A 356 -27.41 29.89 25.78
CA ALA A 356 -28.31 29.52 24.70
C ALA A 356 -29.53 28.78 25.28
N LYS A 357 -30.56 29.51 25.64
CA LYS A 357 -31.80 28.96 26.20
C LYS A 357 -32.72 28.38 25.16
N ASP A 358 -32.79 29.01 23.98
CA ASP A 358 -33.67 28.60 22.91
C ASP A 358 -33.17 27.32 22.21
N VAL A 359 -34.09 26.40 21.95
CA VAL A 359 -33.79 25.14 21.25
C VAL A 359 -33.25 25.40 19.84
N SER A 360 -33.68 26.48 19.20
CA SER A 360 -33.21 26.91 17.88
C SER A 360 -31.71 27.26 17.83
N GLU A 361 -31.13 27.67 18.96
CA GLU A 361 -29.69 27.94 19.09
C GLU A 361 -28.85 26.67 19.31
N LYS A 362 -29.48 25.56 19.72
CA LYS A 362 -28.85 24.26 20.00
C LYS A 362 -28.69 23.41 18.75
N THR A 363 -27.86 23.86 17.82
CA THR A 363 -27.72 23.32 16.46
C THR A 363 -26.89 22.07 16.30
N THR A 364 -26.26 21.53 17.34
CA THR A 364 -25.33 20.38 17.26
C THR A 364 -25.96 19.15 16.62
N TRP A 365 -27.20 18.81 17.01
CA TRP A 365 -27.93 17.68 16.48
C TRP A 365 -28.18 17.80 14.96
N VAL A 366 -28.38 19.04 14.46
CA VAL A 366 -28.59 19.30 13.03
C VAL A 366 -27.34 18.94 12.22
N TYR A 367 -26.15 19.23 12.75
CA TYR A 367 -24.89 18.86 12.09
C TYR A 367 -24.66 17.35 12.04
N VAL A 368 -24.94 16.63 13.15
CA VAL A 368 -24.51 15.25 13.30
C VAL A 368 -25.56 14.22 12.89
N VAL A 369 -26.86 14.56 12.84
CA VAL A 369 -27.93 13.59 12.59
C VAL A 369 -27.76 12.89 11.24
N ILE A 370 -27.53 13.62 10.16
CA ILE A 370 -27.42 13.03 8.82
C ILE A 370 -26.16 12.15 8.72
N PRO A 371 -24.92 12.60 9.07
CA PRO A 371 -23.74 11.75 9.04
C PRO A 371 -23.85 10.52 9.95
N VAL A 372 -24.44 10.65 11.13
CA VAL A 372 -24.66 9.51 12.03
C VAL A 372 -25.64 8.50 11.41
N MET A 373 -26.75 8.97 10.84
CA MET A 373 -27.71 8.09 10.18
C MET A 373 -27.10 7.35 8.98
N ILE A 374 -26.29 8.04 8.16
CA ILE A 374 -25.53 7.39 7.07
C ILE A 374 -24.61 6.32 7.64
N TYR A 375 -23.86 6.63 8.70
CA TYR A 375 -22.93 5.69 9.33
C TYR A 375 -23.65 4.48 9.93
N LEU A 376 -24.78 4.68 10.62
CA LEU A 376 -25.61 3.60 11.15
C LEU A 376 -26.21 2.75 10.01
N GLY A 377 -26.70 3.37 8.96
CA GLY A 377 -27.18 2.69 7.76
C GLY A 377 -26.11 1.82 7.12
N GLU A 378 -24.86 2.30 7.04
CA GLU A 378 -23.69 1.51 6.59
C GLU A 378 -23.47 0.26 7.46
N ARG A 379 -23.62 0.38 8.77
CA ARG A 379 -23.47 -0.76 9.70
C ARG A 379 -24.61 -1.77 9.58
N MET A 380 -25.83 -1.29 9.50
CA MET A 380 -27.01 -2.13 9.28
C MET A 380 -26.95 -2.85 7.94
N PHE A 381 -26.58 -2.13 6.88
CA PHE A 381 -26.44 -2.71 5.54
C PHE A 381 -25.37 -3.82 5.51
N ARG A 382 -24.26 -3.63 6.23
CA ARG A 382 -23.23 -4.68 6.40
C ARG A 382 -23.82 -5.93 7.05
N ILE A 383 -24.53 -5.78 8.17
CA ILE A 383 -25.12 -6.92 8.91
C ILE A 383 -26.07 -7.67 7.99
N ILE A 384 -27.02 -6.98 7.35
CA ILE A 384 -28.01 -7.60 6.45
C ILE A 384 -27.28 -8.34 5.30
N ARG A 385 -26.32 -7.70 4.67
CA ARG A 385 -25.59 -8.27 3.54
C ARG A 385 -24.76 -9.48 3.94
N SER A 386 -24.05 -9.42 5.07
CA SER A 386 -23.26 -10.55 5.57
C SER A 386 -24.11 -11.75 5.95
N MET A 387 -25.34 -11.53 6.42
CA MET A 387 -26.32 -12.60 6.68
C MET A 387 -26.91 -13.19 5.39
N SER A 388 -27.01 -12.38 4.33
CA SER A 388 -27.55 -12.80 3.03
C SER A 388 -26.53 -13.52 2.15
N TYR A 389 -25.24 -13.37 2.43
CA TYR A 389 -24.17 -14.03 1.68
C TYR A 389 -23.86 -15.39 2.26
N ASP A 390 -24.46 -16.45 1.68
CA ASP A 390 -24.10 -17.84 1.96
C ASP A 390 -22.83 -18.20 1.15
N SER A 391 -21.67 -17.80 1.67
CA SER A 391 -20.39 -18.15 1.06
C SER A 391 -19.81 -19.39 1.72
N LYS A 392 -19.76 -20.50 0.96
CA LYS A 392 -19.14 -21.75 1.39
C LYS A 392 -17.68 -21.80 0.91
N ILE A 393 -16.80 -22.33 1.74
CA ILE A 393 -15.42 -22.59 1.36
C ILE A 393 -15.42 -23.79 0.43
N LEU A 394 -14.90 -23.60 -0.78
CA LEU A 394 -14.72 -24.65 -1.79
C LEU A 394 -13.38 -25.35 -1.60
N ASP A 395 -12.35 -24.57 -1.30
CA ASP A 395 -10.99 -25.06 -1.11
C ASP A 395 -10.20 -24.12 -0.19
N ALA A 396 -9.29 -24.69 0.57
CA ALA A 396 -8.37 -23.95 1.44
C ALA A 396 -6.97 -24.56 1.31
N THR A 397 -5.99 -23.71 1.03
CA THR A 397 -4.60 -24.14 0.83
C THR A 397 -3.66 -23.29 1.67
N THR A 398 -2.72 -23.92 2.38
CA THR A 398 -1.68 -23.23 3.13
C THR A 398 -0.36 -23.23 2.35
N TYR A 399 0.26 -22.05 2.27
CA TYR A 399 1.51 -21.84 1.55
C TYR A 399 2.66 -21.45 2.48
N PRO A 400 3.94 -21.58 2.02
CA PRO A 400 5.09 -21.08 2.73
C PRO A 400 4.96 -19.59 3.10
N GLY A 401 5.58 -19.17 4.22
CA GLY A 401 5.45 -17.79 4.71
C GLY A 401 4.15 -17.51 5.46
N LYS A 402 3.45 -18.58 5.93
CA LYS A 402 2.17 -18.52 6.66
C LYS A 402 1.10 -17.74 5.87
N VAL A 403 0.86 -18.17 4.65
CA VAL A 403 -0.19 -17.64 3.79
C VAL A 403 -1.28 -18.70 3.64
N LEU A 404 -2.53 -18.29 3.83
CA LEU A 404 -3.73 -19.06 3.60
C LEU A 404 -4.44 -18.56 2.36
N SER A 405 -4.68 -19.41 1.39
CA SER A 405 -5.56 -19.17 0.26
C SER A 405 -6.93 -19.77 0.54
N LEU A 406 -7.97 -19.00 0.32
CA LEU A 406 -9.36 -19.46 0.42
C LEU A 406 -10.07 -19.25 -0.91
N ARG A 407 -10.65 -20.32 -1.43
CA ARG A 407 -11.60 -20.27 -2.55
C ARG A 407 -13.02 -20.50 -1.98
N MET A 408 -13.93 -19.61 -2.34
CA MET A 408 -15.28 -19.57 -1.80
C MET A 408 -16.30 -19.50 -2.93
N THR A 409 -17.51 -19.97 -2.69
CA THR A 409 -18.63 -19.78 -3.60
C THR A 409 -18.90 -18.28 -3.81
N LYS A 410 -19.16 -17.89 -5.03
CA LYS A 410 -19.57 -16.52 -5.36
C LYS A 410 -21.06 -16.36 -5.09
N PRO A 411 -21.47 -15.49 -4.13
CA PRO A 411 -22.89 -15.32 -3.83
C PRO A 411 -23.69 -14.83 -5.05
N PRO A 412 -24.95 -15.25 -5.21
CA PRO A 412 -25.80 -14.79 -6.29
C PRO A 412 -25.90 -13.24 -6.31
N GLY A 413 -25.69 -12.64 -7.48
CA GLY A 413 -25.70 -11.19 -7.64
C GLY A 413 -24.46 -10.45 -7.16
N PHE A 414 -23.43 -11.16 -6.69
CA PHE A 414 -22.17 -10.53 -6.31
C PHE A 414 -21.37 -10.09 -7.54
N ARG A 415 -21.43 -8.78 -7.84
CA ARG A 415 -20.72 -8.17 -8.96
C ARG A 415 -19.61 -7.26 -8.46
N TYR A 416 -18.40 -7.43 -8.95
CA TYR A 416 -17.23 -6.62 -8.61
C TYR A 416 -16.38 -6.33 -9.84
N GLN A 417 -15.41 -5.44 -9.68
CA GLN A 417 -14.38 -5.14 -10.67
C GLN A 417 -13.02 -5.61 -10.13
N SER A 418 -12.10 -5.97 -11.01
CA SER A 418 -10.75 -6.37 -10.62
C SER A 418 -10.06 -5.28 -9.79
N GLY A 419 -9.27 -5.69 -8.80
CA GLY A 419 -8.64 -4.80 -7.84
C GLY A 419 -9.53 -4.36 -6.67
N MET A 420 -10.80 -4.79 -6.59
CA MET A 420 -11.66 -4.59 -5.41
C MET A 420 -11.30 -5.54 -4.26
N TYR A 421 -11.81 -5.25 -3.06
CA TYR A 421 -11.58 -6.04 -1.86
C TYR A 421 -12.90 -6.36 -1.12
N VAL A 422 -12.82 -7.35 -0.25
CA VAL A 422 -13.89 -7.75 0.67
C VAL A 422 -13.40 -7.68 2.11
N PHE A 423 -14.34 -7.49 3.04
CA PHE A 423 -14.08 -7.77 4.45
C PHE A 423 -14.40 -9.23 4.74
N VAL A 424 -13.55 -9.82 5.55
CA VAL A 424 -13.65 -11.21 5.98
C VAL A 424 -13.75 -11.26 7.50
N GLN A 425 -14.65 -12.07 8.01
CA GLN A 425 -14.82 -12.39 9.42
C GLN A 425 -14.73 -13.91 9.59
N CYS A 426 -14.02 -14.34 10.62
CA CYS A 426 -14.05 -15.73 11.09
C CYS A 426 -14.70 -15.74 12.48
N PRO A 427 -15.98 -16.16 12.61
CA PRO A 427 -16.70 -16.07 13.88
C PRO A 427 -16.10 -16.90 15.00
N GLN A 428 -15.37 -18.01 14.66
CA GLN A 428 -14.67 -18.84 15.62
C GLN A 428 -13.48 -18.12 16.26
N VAL A 429 -12.84 -17.17 15.55
CA VAL A 429 -11.75 -16.34 16.07
C VAL A 429 -12.30 -15.11 16.76
N SER A 430 -13.17 -14.35 16.08
CA SER A 430 -13.79 -13.15 16.64
C SER A 430 -15.13 -12.86 15.96
N LYS A 431 -16.18 -12.64 16.79
CA LYS A 431 -17.52 -12.28 16.29
C LYS A 431 -17.63 -10.81 15.82
N PHE A 432 -16.65 -9.97 16.13
CA PHE A 432 -16.72 -8.52 15.90
C PHE A 432 -15.70 -8.01 14.88
N GLU A 433 -14.61 -8.76 14.65
CA GLU A 433 -13.52 -8.28 13.81
C GLU A 433 -13.73 -8.64 12.34
N TRP A 434 -13.60 -7.61 11.50
CA TRP A 434 -13.66 -7.71 10.05
C TRP A 434 -12.37 -7.16 9.44
N HIS A 435 -11.68 -7.99 8.68
CA HIS A 435 -10.40 -7.62 8.07
C HIS A 435 -10.51 -7.54 6.55
N PRO A 436 -9.92 -6.50 5.91
CA PRO A 436 -9.99 -6.31 4.47
C PRO A 436 -8.98 -7.20 3.74
N PHE A 437 -9.42 -7.87 2.68
CA PHE A 437 -8.56 -8.66 1.78
C PHE A 437 -8.94 -8.41 0.33
N SER A 438 -7.92 -8.16 -0.51
CA SER A 438 -8.13 -8.02 -1.95
C SER A 438 -8.59 -9.35 -2.54
N LEU A 439 -9.57 -9.28 -3.44
CA LEU A 439 -9.93 -10.43 -4.27
C LEU A 439 -8.78 -10.76 -5.21
N THR A 440 -8.47 -12.04 -5.36
CA THR A 440 -7.46 -12.56 -6.29
C THR A 440 -8.07 -13.28 -7.47
N SER A 441 -9.37 -13.60 -7.41
CA SER A 441 -10.19 -14.05 -8.55
C SER A 441 -10.48 -12.90 -9.52
N ALA A 442 -10.72 -13.22 -10.79
CA ALA A 442 -11.25 -12.28 -11.76
C ALA A 442 -12.77 -12.10 -11.60
N PRO A 443 -13.35 -10.98 -12.07
CA PRO A 443 -14.80 -10.76 -12.00
C PRO A 443 -15.65 -11.83 -12.67
N ASP A 444 -15.14 -12.44 -13.73
CA ASP A 444 -15.83 -13.47 -14.52
C ASP A 444 -15.67 -14.89 -13.94
N ASP A 445 -14.82 -15.07 -12.94
CA ASP A 445 -14.68 -16.36 -12.27
C ASP A 445 -15.99 -16.74 -11.55
N ASP A 446 -16.25 -18.05 -11.51
CA ASP A 446 -17.41 -18.66 -10.83
C ASP A 446 -17.29 -18.66 -9.29
N HIS A 447 -16.10 -18.36 -8.81
CA HIS A 447 -15.73 -18.38 -7.39
C HIS A 447 -15.07 -17.05 -6.96
N LEU A 448 -14.99 -16.84 -5.65
CA LEU A 448 -14.18 -15.80 -5.04
C LEU A 448 -12.92 -16.41 -4.45
N SER A 449 -11.78 -15.77 -4.62
CA SER A 449 -10.53 -16.16 -3.96
C SER A 449 -9.86 -15.00 -3.26
N ILE A 450 -9.25 -15.29 -2.11
CA ILE A 450 -8.46 -14.36 -1.31
C ILE A 450 -7.21 -15.04 -0.77
N HIS A 451 -6.17 -14.25 -0.50
CA HIS A 451 -4.95 -14.74 0.13
C HIS A 451 -4.69 -13.94 1.41
N ILE A 452 -4.58 -14.63 2.53
CA ILE A 452 -4.40 -14.08 3.87
C ILE A 452 -2.99 -14.40 4.35
N ARG A 453 -2.13 -13.40 4.49
CA ARG A 453 -0.82 -13.55 5.14
C ARG A 453 -0.96 -13.29 6.64
N SER A 454 -0.40 -14.17 7.45
CA SER A 454 -0.35 -14.01 8.91
C SER A 454 0.62 -12.88 9.28
N LEU A 455 0.07 -11.70 9.59
CA LEU A 455 0.82 -10.50 9.96
C LEU A 455 0.41 -9.91 11.32
N GLY A 456 -0.71 -10.34 11.88
CA GLY A 456 -1.24 -9.90 13.17
C GLY A 456 -2.02 -11.03 13.84
N ASP A 457 -2.45 -10.83 15.09
CA ASP A 457 -3.05 -11.84 15.94
C ASP A 457 -4.25 -12.55 15.29
N TRP A 458 -5.21 -11.78 14.76
CA TRP A 458 -6.38 -12.36 14.10
C TRP A 458 -5.99 -13.23 12.90
N SER A 459 -5.12 -12.74 12.02
CA SER A 459 -4.70 -13.49 10.83
C SER A 459 -3.84 -14.71 11.17
N TYR A 460 -3.11 -14.66 12.30
CA TYR A 460 -2.37 -15.80 12.82
C TYR A 460 -3.33 -16.89 13.31
N HIS A 461 -4.33 -16.56 14.12
CA HIS A 461 -5.31 -17.52 14.62
C HIS A 461 -6.15 -18.12 13.49
N VAL A 462 -6.54 -17.33 12.49
CA VAL A 462 -7.24 -17.86 11.31
C VAL A 462 -6.34 -18.85 10.56
N TYR A 463 -5.09 -18.50 10.28
CA TYR A 463 -4.15 -19.38 9.61
C TYR A 463 -3.96 -20.69 10.39
N ASP A 464 -3.71 -20.61 11.68
CA ASP A 464 -3.45 -21.76 12.56
C ASP A 464 -4.65 -22.71 12.60
N MET A 465 -5.85 -22.18 12.74
CA MET A 465 -7.10 -22.95 12.74
C MET A 465 -7.31 -23.71 11.42
N PHE A 466 -7.10 -23.05 10.28
CA PHE A 466 -7.20 -23.71 8.97
C PHE A 466 -6.08 -24.72 8.75
N HIS A 467 -4.86 -24.40 9.15
CA HIS A 467 -3.71 -25.30 9.03
C HIS A 467 -3.93 -26.58 9.84
N GLU A 468 -4.50 -26.47 11.05
CA GLU A 468 -4.81 -27.61 11.88
C GLU A 468 -5.99 -28.44 11.31
N ALA A 469 -7.04 -27.79 10.80
CA ALA A 469 -8.16 -28.46 10.14
C ALA A 469 -7.71 -29.28 8.92
N LEU A 470 -6.85 -28.70 8.07
CA LEU A 470 -6.28 -29.35 6.89
C LEU A 470 -5.38 -30.55 7.27
N ARG A 471 -4.59 -30.43 8.34
CA ARG A 471 -3.74 -31.54 8.82
C ARG A 471 -4.54 -32.70 9.35
N ARG A 472 -5.69 -32.45 9.98
CA ARG A 472 -6.56 -33.49 10.53
C ARG A 472 -7.45 -34.15 9.49
N SER A 473 -7.37 -33.74 8.21
CA SER A 473 -8.27 -34.15 7.13
C SER A 473 -9.76 -34.01 7.54
N ASN A 474 -10.05 -32.98 8.35
CA ASN A 474 -11.39 -32.77 8.86
C ASN A 474 -12.22 -32.10 7.76
N LEU A 475 -13.36 -32.74 7.42
CA LEU A 475 -14.29 -32.25 6.40
C LEU A 475 -14.95 -30.89 6.76
N ASP A 476 -14.95 -30.54 8.07
CA ASP A 476 -15.55 -29.32 8.58
C ASP A 476 -14.50 -28.18 8.66
N LEU A 477 -14.34 -27.45 7.56
CA LEU A 477 -13.53 -26.23 7.55
C LEU A 477 -14.18 -25.11 8.38
N PRO A 478 -13.38 -24.23 9.02
CA PRO A 478 -13.88 -23.07 9.75
C PRO A 478 -14.78 -22.18 8.89
N LYS A 479 -15.88 -21.68 9.46
CA LYS A 479 -16.81 -20.80 8.73
C LYS A 479 -16.20 -19.41 8.54
N VAL A 480 -16.42 -18.85 7.36
CA VAL A 480 -15.98 -17.49 7.01
C VAL A 480 -17.18 -16.72 6.46
N SER A 481 -17.38 -15.53 6.98
CA SER A 481 -18.37 -14.58 6.45
C SER A 481 -17.66 -13.49 5.64
N ILE A 482 -18.27 -13.07 4.54
CA ILE A 482 -17.75 -12.02 3.68
C ILE A 482 -18.69 -10.81 3.61
N ASP A 483 -18.13 -9.64 3.42
CA ASP A 483 -18.87 -8.40 3.21
C ASP A 483 -18.16 -7.55 2.14
N GLY A 484 -18.87 -7.11 1.12
CA GLY A 484 -18.31 -6.36 -0.01
C GLY A 484 -19.19 -6.46 -1.26
N PRO A 485 -18.67 -6.16 -2.44
CA PRO A 485 -17.31 -5.66 -2.70
C PRO A 485 -17.12 -4.18 -2.37
N TYR A 486 -15.88 -3.80 -2.11
CA TYR A 486 -15.50 -2.41 -1.84
C TYR A 486 -14.45 -1.92 -2.84
N GLY A 487 -14.59 -0.64 -3.25
CA GLY A 487 -13.68 -0.02 -4.21
C GLY A 487 -12.31 0.30 -3.60
N ALA A 488 -11.25 0.07 -4.39
CA ALA A 488 -9.87 0.30 -4.06
C ALA A 488 -9.14 1.11 -5.16
N ALA A 489 -7.91 1.54 -4.90
CA ALA A 489 -7.15 2.32 -5.87
C ALA A 489 -6.85 1.52 -7.15
N SER A 490 -6.60 0.22 -7.02
CA SER A 490 -6.31 -0.70 -8.14
C SER A 490 -7.45 -0.81 -9.15
N GLN A 491 -8.71 -0.56 -8.74
CA GLN A 491 -9.86 -0.51 -9.63
C GLN A 491 -9.71 0.56 -10.73
N ASP A 492 -8.94 1.61 -10.45
CA ASP A 492 -8.74 2.72 -11.40
C ASP A 492 -7.80 2.35 -12.58
N HIS A 493 -7.27 1.10 -12.65
CA HIS A 493 -6.43 0.64 -13.75
C HIS A 493 -7.13 0.76 -15.10
N SER A 494 -8.43 0.51 -15.16
CA SER A 494 -9.25 0.62 -16.38
C SER A 494 -9.32 2.04 -16.98
N LYS A 495 -8.80 3.06 -16.30
CA LYS A 495 -8.70 4.44 -16.79
C LYS A 495 -7.45 4.72 -17.63
N TYR A 496 -6.55 3.73 -17.77
CA TYR A 496 -5.25 3.86 -18.41
C TYR A 496 -5.07 2.81 -19.49
N GLU A 497 -4.50 3.23 -20.62
CA GLU A 497 -4.10 2.32 -21.69
C GLU A 497 -2.82 1.56 -21.32
N ILE A 498 -1.99 2.14 -20.46
CA ILE A 498 -0.74 1.54 -19.99
C ILE A 498 -0.71 1.59 -18.47
N VAL A 499 -0.45 0.44 -17.85
CA VAL A 499 -0.37 0.30 -16.41
C VAL A 499 0.96 -0.31 -15.98
N LEU A 500 1.49 0.22 -14.86
CA LEU A 500 2.63 -0.32 -14.13
C LEU A 500 2.14 -0.78 -12.75
N LEU A 501 2.08 -2.07 -12.53
CA LEU A 501 1.60 -2.72 -11.32
C LEU A 501 2.80 -3.18 -10.49
N ILE A 502 2.93 -2.69 -9.25
CA ILE A 502 4.09 -2.97 -8.38
C ILE A 502 3.59 -3.55 -7.06
N GLY A 503 3.79 -4.87 -6.86
CA GLY A 503 3.41 -5.61 -5.66
C GLY A 503 4.61 -6.06 -4.84
N LEU A 504 4.62 -5.78 -3.52
CA LEU A 504 5.64 -6.27 -2.60
C LEU A 504 5.09 -7.38 -1.70
N GLY A 505 5.66 -8.58 -1.82
CA GLY A 505 5.18 -9.77 -1.10
C GLY A 505 3.69 -9.99 -1.35
N ILE A 506 2.89 -10.06 -0.27
CA ILE A 506 1.44 -10.26 -0.38
C ILE A 506 0.69 -9.06 -0.99
N GLY A 507 1.33 -7.88 -1.09
CA GLY A 507 0.76 -6.73 -1.79
C GLY A 507 0.59 -6.93 -3.30
N ALA A 508 0.97 -8.08 -3.85
CA ALA A 508 0.65 -8.48 -5.21
C ALA A 508 -0.85 -8.81 -5.40
N THR A 509 -1.57 -9.18 -4.34
CA THR A 509 -2.97 -9.67 -4.39
C THR A 509 -3.94 -8.85 -5.22
N PRO A 510 -4.04 -7.50 -5.11
CA PRO A 510 -4.98 -6.74 -5.94
C PRO A 510 -4.62 -6.79 -7.44
N PHE A 511 -3.32 -6.90 -7.73
CA PHE A 511 -2.83 -6.94 -9.12
C PHE A 511 -2.98 -8.31 -9.76
N ILE A 512 -3.00 -9.39 -8.97
CA ILE A 512 -3.31 -10.74 -9.46
C ILE A 512 -4.72 -10.80 -10.05
N SER A 513 -5.72 -10.20 -9.38
CA SER A 513 -7.08 -10.08 -9.93
C SER A 513 -7.10 -9.28 -11.24
N VAL A 514 -6.36 -8.17 -11.29
CA VAL A 514 -6.26 -7.31 -12.48
C VAL A 514 -5.61 -8.06 -13.65
N LEU A 515 -4.50 -8.78 -13.41
CA LEU A 515 -3.81 -9.56 -14.45
C LEU A 515 -4.69 -10.68 -15.00
N LYS A 516 -5.42 -11.35 -14.11
CA LYS A 516 -6.33 -12.43 -14.51
C LYS A 516 -7.51 -11.89 -15.32
N ASP A 517 -8.05 -10.73 -14.96
CA ASP A 517 -9.12 -10.05 -15.68
C ASP A 517 -8.66 -9.64 -17.09
N ILE A 518 -7.47 -9.02 -17.20
CA ILE A 518 -6.86 -8.68 -18.48
C ILE A 518 -6.67 -9.95 -19.35
N ALA A 519 -6.15 -11.03 -18.77
CA ALA A 519 -5.93 -12.28 -19.50
C ALA A 519 -7.24 -12.92 -19.99
N ASN A 520 -8.32 -12.83 -19.18
CA ASN A 520 -9.65 -13.29 -19.59
C ASN A 520 -10.24 -12.45 -20.74
N ASP A 521 -10.00 -11.14 -20.74
CA ASP A 521 -10.42 -10.27 -21.85
C ASP A 521 -9.68 -10.59 -23.15
N LEU A 522 -8.37 -10.91 -23.08
CA LEU A 522 -7.58 -11.30 -24.25
C LEU A 522 -8.10 -12.59 -24.91
N ASP A 523 -8.55 -13.56 -24.11
CA ASP A 523 -9.15 -14.80 -24.64
C ASP A 523 -10.46 -14.54 -25.40
N LYS A 524 -11.29 -13.60 -24.91
CA LYS A 524 -12.56 -13.24 -25.56
C LYS A 524 -12.36 -12.53 -26.90
N GLU A 525 -11.30 -11.74 -27.02
CA GLU A 525 -10.97 -10.98 -28.23
C GLU A 525 -10.36 -11.84 -29.33
N GLY A 526 -9.71 -12.96 -28.98
CA GLY A 526 -9.25 -13.94 -29.97
C GLY A 526 -10.36 -14.50 -30.88
N CYS A 527 -11.64 -14.30 -30.51
CA CYS A 527 -12.84 -14.64 -31.26
C CYS A 527 -13.39 -13.50 -32.17
N THR A 528 -12.94 -12.25 -31.99
CA THR A 528 -13.45 -11.10 -32.75
C THR A 528 -12.31 -10.25 -33.32
N THR A 529 -12.38 -9.95 -34.62
CA THR A 529 -11.30 -9.32 -35.41
C THR A 529 -11.03 -7.84 -35.16
N ASN A 530 -11.52 -7.24 -34.08
CA ASN A 530 -11.30 -5.82 -33.74
C ASN A 530 -10.36 -5.66 -32.54
N HIS A 531 -9.17 -5.15 -32.82
CA HIS A 531 -8.03 -4.96 -31.90
C HIS A 531 -8.21 -3.88 -30.79
N HIS A 532 -9.36 -3.73 -30.17
CA HIS A 532 -9.52 -2.86 -29.00
C HIS A 532 -10.12 -3.65 -27.85
N SER A 533 -9.30 -3.94 -26.85
CA SER A 533 -9.75 -4.47 -25.55
C SER A 533 -10.97 -3.71 -25.05
N ALA A 534 -11.98 -4.40 -24.54
CA ALA A 534 -13.19 -3.80 -23.99
C ALA A 534 -12.90 -2.70 -22.95
N ASN A 535 -11.72 -2.72 -22.33
CA ASN A 535 -11.22 -1.74 -21.38
C ASN A 535 -10.21 -0.73 -21.97
N GLY A 536 -9.88 -0.80 -23.28
CA GLY A 536 -8.89 0.08 -23.90
C GLY A 536 -7.46 -0.08 -23.39
N LEU A 537 -7.16 -1.14 -22.63
CA LEU A 537 -5.81 -1.42 -22.11
C LEU A 537 -4.92 -1.98 -23.23
N ARG A 538 -3.77 -1.36 -23.45
CA ARG A 538 -2.80 -1.73 -24.49
C ARG A 538 -1.59 -2.46 -23.93
N LYS A 539 -1.19 -2.15 -22.68
CA LYS A 539 0.01 -2.72 -22.07
C LYS A 539 -0.05 -2.74 -20.55
N ALA A 540 0.30 -3.87 -19.94
CA ALA A 540 0.43 -4.04 -18.50
C ALA A 540 1.85 -4.51 -18.14
N TYR A 541 2.51 -3.81 -17.24
CA TYR A 541 3.79 -4.17 -16.64
C TYR A 541 3.57 -4.57 -15.21
N PHE A 542 3.93 -5.77 -14.82
CA PHE A 542 3.78 -6.26 -13.45
C PHE A 542 5.13 -6.58 -12.84
N TYR A 543 5.45 -5.93 -11.71
CA TYR A 543 6.65 -6.16 -10.92
C TYR A 543 6.27 -6.76 -9.58
N TRP A 544 6.64 -8.02 -9.35
CA TRP A 544 6.45 -8.68 -8.08
C TRP A 544 7.79 -8.85 -7.37
N VAL A 545 7.91 -8.21 -6.20
CA VAL A 545 9.14 -8.17 -5.41
C VAL A 545 8.92 -8.89 -4.09
N THR A 546 9.70 -9.93 -3.82
CA THR A 546 9.62 -10.72 -2.59
C THR A 546 11.00 -10.94 -1.98
N ARG A 547 11.03 -11.35 -0.69
CA ARG A 547 12.22 -11.77 0.02
C ARG A 547 12.40 -13.28 0.09
N GLU A 548 11.30 -14.02 0.00
CA GLU A 548 11.27 -15.46 0.22
C GLU A 548 10.94 -16.17 -1.07
N GLN A 549 11.71 -17.19 -1.43
CA GLN A 549 11.47 -18.02 -2.61
C GLN A 549 10.07 -18.66 -2.57
N GLY A 550 9.67 -19.19 -1.41
CA GLY A 550 8.35 -19.83 -1.23
C GLY A 550 7.16 -18.90 -1.50
N SER A 551 7.38 -17.56 -1.56
CA SER A 551 6.30 -16.63 -1.93
C SER A 551 5.82 -16.86 -3.36
N PHE A 552 6.67 -17.35 -4.27
CA PHE A 552 6.28 -17.60 -5.66
C PHE A 552 5.26 -18.74 -5.80
N GLU A 553 5.11 -19.57 -4.78
CA GLU A 553 4.08 -20.62 -4.76
C GLU A 553 2.68 -20.06 -4.66
N TRP A 554 2.49 -18.87 -4.02
CA TRP A 554 1.16 -18.31 -3.77
C TRP A 554 0.35 -18.07 -5.03
N PHE A 555 1.02 -17.70 -6.13
CA PHE A 555 0.37 -17.32 -7.39
C PHE A 555 0.97 -18.05 -8.59
N ARG A 556 1.67 -19.18 -8.35
CA ARG A 556 2.35 -19.94 -9.41
C ARG A 556 1.40 -20.32 -10.56
N ASP A 557 0.26 -20.88 -10.22
CA ASP A 557 -0.68 -21.38 -11.21
C ASP A 557 -1.35 -20.23 -11.97
N ILE A 558 -1.66 -19.14 -11.29
CA ILE A 558 -2.21 -17.93 -11.91
C ILE A 558 -1.19 -17.29 -12.86
N MET A 559 0.09 -17.22 -12.45
CA MET A 559 1.15 -16.68 -13.31
C MET A 559 1.36 -17.53 -14.58
N LYS A 560 1.26 -18.87 -14.46
CA LYS A 560 1.28 -19.79 -15.61
C LYS A 560 0.07 -19.57 -16.53
N GLU A 561 -1.13 -19.49 -15.93
CA GLU A 561 -2.38 -19.24 -16.66
C GLU A 561 -2.33 -17.92 -17.43
N VAL A 562 -1.95 -16.81 -16.76
CA VAL A 562 -1.81 -15.49 -17.38
C VAL A 562 -0.76 -15.51 -18.51
N SER A 563 0.40 -16.15 -18.29
CA SER A 563 1.43 -16.27 -19.33
C SER A 563 0.95 -17.09 -20.55
N ALA A 564 0.18 -18.15 -20.32
CA ALA A 564 -0.34 -18.99 -21.39
C ALA A 564 -1.38 -18.25 -22.23
N ARG A 565 -2.25 -17.46 -21.60
CA ARG A 565 -3.32 -16.69 -22.27
C ARG A 565 -2.79 -15.46 -23.00
N ASP A 566 -1.82 -14.73 -22.42
CA ASP A 566 -1.15 -13.62 -23.13
C ASP A 566 -0.42 -14.09 -24.40
N GLY A 567 0.14 -15.31 -24.35
CA GLY A 567 0.72 -16.03 -25.50
C GLY A 567 1.61 -15.15 -26.38
N LYS A 568 1.18 -14.95 -27.64
CA LYS A 568 1.91 -14.13 -28.64
C LYS A 568 1.52 -12.64 -28.62
N GLN A 569 0.47 -12.26 -27.90
CA GLN A 569 -0.03 -10.88 -27.94
C GLN A 569 0.92 -9.91 -27.21
N GLY A 570 1.60 -10.40 -26.16
CA GLY A 570 2.61 -9.63 -25.43
C GLY A 570 2.04 -8.38 -24.75
N VAL A 571 0.76 -8.40 -24.35
CA VAL A 571 0.09 -7.30 -23.64
C VAL A 571 0.57 -7.23 -22.20
N ILE A 572 0.87 -8.37 -21.57
CA ILE A 572 1.27 -8.47 -20.17
C ILE A 572 2.76 -8.79 -20.08
N GLU A 573 3.55 -7.91 -19.51
CA GLU A 573 4.96 -8.18 -19.17
C GLU A 573 5.12 -8.34 -17.65
N MET A 574 5.55 -9.53 -17.21
CA MET A 574 5.71 -9.86 -15.80
C MET A 574 7.18 -9.97 -15.41
N TYR A 575 7.54 -9.43 -14.24
CA TYR A 575 8.91 -9.42 -13.71
C TYR A 575 8.88 -9.86 -12.24
N ASN A 576 9.53 -10.98 -11.93
CA ASN A 576 9.71 -11.47 -10.58
C ASN A 576 11.07 -11.00 -10.03
N TYR A 577 11.10 -10.54 -8.76
CA TYR A 577 12.31 -10.13 -8.09
C TYR A 577 12.44 -10.82 -6.74
N LEU A 578 13.58 -11.49 -6.52
CA LEU A 578 13.93 -12.12 -5.25
C LEU A 578 15.06 -11.32 -4.59
N THR A 579 14.74 -10.66 -3.45
CA THR A 579 15.65 -9.70 -2.82
C THR A 579 16.53 -10.29 -1.73
N SER A 580 16.40 -11.59 -1.42
CA SER A 580 17.26 -12.32 -0.47
C SER A 580 18.56 -12.83 -1.09
N ILE A 581 18.62 -12.90 -2.42
CA ILE A 581 19.78 -13.37 -3.18
C ILE A 581 20.71 -12.18 -3.48
N TYR A 582 22.00 -12.44 -3.56
CA TYR A 582 22.98 -11.47 -4.01
C TYR A 582 22.70 -11.05 -5.46
N GLN A 583 23.05 -9.81 -5.79
CA GLN A 583 22.79 -9.24 -7.10
C GLN A 583 23.35 -10.09 -8.23
N GLU A 584 22.67 -10.10 -9.39
CA GLU A 584 23.20 -10.71 -10.62
C GLU A 584 24.58 -10.11 -10.95
N GLY A 585 25.56 -10.96 -11.21
CA GLY A 585 26.97 -10.56 -11.40
C GLY A 585 27.85 -10.61 -10.14
N ASP A 586 27.26 -10.76 -8.92
CA ASP A 586 28.04 -11.09 -7.73
C ASP A 586 28.56 -12.56 -7.82
N LYS A 587 29.80 -12.78 -7.45
CA LYS A 587 30.42 -14.13 -7.48
C LYS A 587 29.61 -15.17 -6.72
N ARG A 588 28.93 -14.76 -5.63
CA ARG A 588 28.12 -15.63 -4.77
C ARG A 588 26.80 -16.09 -5.42
N SER A 589 26.26 -15.35 -6.37
CA SER A 589 25.03 -15.70 -7.11
C SER A 589 25.32 -16.19 -8.54
N MET A 590 26.58 -16.14 -8.99
CA MET A 590 26.96 -16.42 -10.38
C MET A 590 26.54 -17.82 -10.82
N LEU A 591 26.78 -18.83 -10.01
CA LEU A 591 26.44 -20.22 -10.32
C LEU A 591 24.94 -20.41 -10.46
N ILE A 592 24.16 -19.89 -9.51
CA ILE A 592 22.70 -19.98 -9.55
C ILE A 592 22.11 -19.20 -10.74
N SER A 593 22.68 -18.02 -11.06
CA SER A 593 22.28 -17.23 -12.22
C SER A 593 22.56 -17.96 -13.53
N ALA A 594 23.68 -18.67 -13.62
CA ALA A 594 24.06 -19.46 -14.79
C ALA A 594 23.12 -20.67 -14.97
N ILE A 595 22.85 -21.42 -13.89
CA ILE A 595 21.92 -22.55 -13.91
C ILE A 595 20.51 -22.07 -14.31
N GLN A 596 20.05 -20.95 -13.71
CA GLN A 596 18.75 -20.36 -14.05
C GLN A 596 18.67 -20.01 -15.54
N ALA A 597 19.70 -19.36 -16.09
CA ALA A 597 19.73 -18.98 -17.50
C ALA A 597 19.70 -20.20 -18.44
N LEU A 598 20.46 -21.23 -18.08
CA LEU A 598 20.55 -22.48 -18.84
C LEU A 598 19.22 -23.23 -18.84
N HIS A 599 18.65 -23.44 -17.66
CA HIS A 599 17.39 -24.13 -17.48
C HIS A 599 16.23 -23.37 -18.18
N PHE A 600 16.22 -22.04 -18.03
CA PHE A 600 15.21 -21.20 -18.69
C PHE A 600 15.33 -21.25 -20.23
N ALA A 601 16.56 -21.24 -20.76
CA ALA A 601 16.76 -21.34 -22.21
C ALA A 601 16.31 -22.71 -22.77
N ARG A 602 16.43 -23.79 -21.97
CA ARG A 602 16.07 -25.16 -22.40
C ARG A 602 14.59 -25.47 -22.20
N HIS A 603 14.01 -25.09 -21.09
CA HIS A 603 12.67 -25.50 -20.68
C HIS A 603 11.62 -24.37 -20.71
N GLY A 604 12.05 -23.10 -20.89
CA GLY A 604 11.14 -21.94 -20.83
C GLY A 604 10.57 -21.66 -19.43
N ILE A 605 11.09 -22.34 -18.38
CA ILE A 605 10.60 -22.26 -17.01
C ILE A 605 11.76 -21.82 -16.08
N ASP A 606 11.47 -20.86 -15.23
CA ASP A 606 12.41 -20.36 -14.23
C ASP A 606 12.55 -21.33 -13.05
N ILE A 607 13.77 -21.62 -12.63
CA ILE A 607 14.06 -22.58 -11.55
C ILE A 607 13.60 -22.09 -10.17
N ILE A 608 13.51 -20.77 -9.99
CA ILE A 608 13.17 -20.14 -8.70
C ILE A 608 11.65 -20.04 -8.51
N SER A 609 10.97 -19.46 -9.49
CA SER A 609 9.51 -19.24 -9.45
C SER A 609 8.72 -20.44 -9.97
N LYS A 610 9.36 -21.35 -10.70
CA LYS A 610 8.74 -22.49 -11.42
C LYS A 610 7.61 -22.04 -12.36
N THR A 611 7.76 -20.85 -12.94
CA THR A 611 6.83 -20.23 -13.90
C THR A 611 7.57 -19.82 -15.18
N PRO A 612 6.86 -19.50 -16.27
CA PRO A 612 7.48 -18.92 -17.47
C PRO A 612 8.05 -17.50 -17.28
N VAL A 613 7.92 -16.93 -16.10
CA VAL A 613 8.40 -15.59 -15.76
C VAL A 613 9.76 -15.68 -15.06
N ARG A 614 10.79 -15.11 -15.71
CA ARG A 614 12.16 -15.11 -15.14
C ARG A 614 12.22 -14.33 -13.83
N THR A 615 12.91 -14.87 -12.84
CA THR A 615 13.19 -14.21 -11.57
C THR A 615 14.51 -13.47 -11.63
N HIS A 616 14.49 -12.18 -11.35
CA HIS A 616 15.66 -11.32 -11.21
C HIS A 616 16.15 -11.31 -9.76
N PHE A 617 17.45 -11.22 -9.56
CA PHE A 617 18.06 -11.16 -8.23
C PHE A 617 18.27 -9.70 -7.81
N SER A 618 18.21 -9.45 -6.49
CA SER A 618 18.27 -8.12 -5.89
C SER A 618 16.99 -7.26 -6.01
N ARG A 619 17.15 -5.97 -5.82
CA ARG A 619 16.03 -5.01 -5.88
C ARG A 619 15.93 -4.38 -7.26
N PRO A 620 14.71 -4.13 -7.78
CA PRO A 620 14.56 -3.40 -9.03
C PRO A 620 15.21 -2.01 -8.97
N ASN A 621 15.91 -1.64 -10.02
CA ASN A 621 16.39 -0.27 -10.19
C ASN A 621 15.24 0.61 -10.75
N TRP A 622 14.42 1.16 -9.85
CA TRP A 622 13.24 1.92 -10.23
C TRP A 622 13.53 3.09 -11.17
N PRO A 623 14.58 3.93 -10.95
CA PRO A 623 14.95 4.96 -11.91
C PRO A 623 15.15 4.42 -13.33
N ARG A 624 15.86 3.30 -13.48
CA ARG A 624 16.09 2.65 -14.81
C ARG A 624 14.77 2.14 -15.41
N VAL A 625 13.90 1.53 -14.62
CA VAL A 625 12.57 1.06 -15.06
C VAL A 625 11.74 2.21 -15.59
N PHE A 626 11.63 3.31 -14.84
CA PHE A 626 10.84 4.47 -15.24
C PHE A 626 11.42 5.17 -16.48
N HIS A 627 12.76 5.28 -16.59
CA HIS A 627 13.40 5.79 -17.79
C HIS A 627 13.13 4.92 -19.02
N GLY A 628 13.20 3.58 -18.87
CA GLY A 628 12.86 2.64 -19.92
C GLY A 628 11.43 2.79 -20.41
N LEU A 629 10.46 2.86 -19.48
CA LEU A 629 9.06 3.07 -19.79
C LEU A 629 8.80 4.45 -20.45
N ALA A 630 9.47 5.49 -19.98
CA ALA A 630 9.34 6.82 -20.57
C ALA A 630 9.85 6.90 -22.02
N ARG A 631 10.90 6.13 -22.34
CA ARG A 631 11.41 6.01 -23.73
C ARG A 631 10.49 5.16 -24.61
N LYS A 632 9.90 4.10 -24.06
CA LYS A 632 9.01 3.16 -24.79
C LYS A 632 7.65 3.79 -25.08
N HIS A 633 7.19 4.69 -24.22
CA HIS A 633 5.84 5.28 -24.24
C HIS A 633 5.89 6.81 -24.20
N ILE A 634 6.50 7.40 -25.22
CA ILE A 634 6.71 8.85 -25.30
C ILE A 634 5.36 9.57 -25.44
N GLY A 635 5.09 10.55 -24.57
CA GLY A 635 3.87 11.37 -24.61
C GLY A 635 2.62 10.68 -24.03
N GLU A 636 2.71 9.44 -23.63
CA GLU A 636 1.58 8.65 -23.12
C GLU A 636 1.36 8.81 -21.61
N ARG A 637 0.21 8.36 -21.15
CA ARG A 637 -0.17 8.40 -19.75
C ARG A 637 -0.13 7.00 -19.14
N ILE A 638 0.77 6.80 -18.17
CA ILE A 638 0.99 5.52 -17.47
C ILE A 638 0.40 5.59 -16.06
N GLY A 639 -0.53 4.68 -15.74
CA GLY A 639 -1.03 4.48 -14.38
C GLY A 639 -0.03 3.64 -13.58
N VAL A 640 0.52 4.17 -12.49
CA VAL A 640 1.45 3.46 -11.60
C VAL A 640 0.71 3.06 -10.34
N PHE A 641 0.48 1.76 -10.15
CA PHE A 641 -0.24 1.19 -9.03
C PHE A 641 0.73 0.47 -8.10
N TYR A 642 0.70 0.82 -6.84
CA TYR A 642 1.62 0.29 -5.84
C TYR A 642 0.90 -0.26 -4.62
N CYS A 643 1.26 -1.48 -4.20
CA CYS A 643 0.82 -2.06 -2.94
C CYS A 643 2.02 -2.65 -2.19
N GLY A 644 2.29 -2.10 -1.00
CA GLY A 644 3.41 -2.49 -0.15
C GLY A 644 3.77 -1.42 0.89
N PRO A 645 4.95 -1.54 1.54
CA PRO A 645 5.42 -0.62 2.59
C PRO A 645 5.47 0.85 2.17
N ASP A 646 5.18 1.74 3.11
CA ASP A 646 5.10 3.19 2.88
C ASP A 646 6.39 3.82 2.31
N ASP A 647 7.57 3.30 2.69
CA ASP A 647 8.86 3.89 2.30
C ASP A 647 9.10 3.83 0.79
N LEU A 648 8.90 2.67 0.19
CA LEU A 648 9.02 2.54 -1.26
C LEU A 648 7.90 3.31 -1.97
N GLY A 649 6.67 3.32 -1.41
CA GLY A 649 5.57 4.11 -1.96
C GLY A 649 5.94 5.59 -2.10
N ARG A 650 6.55 6.19 -1.05
CA ARG A 650 7.04 7.57 -1.10
C ARG A 650 8.16 7.79 -2.13
N GLN A 651 9.04 6.80 -2.29
CA GLN A 651 10.11 6.87 -3.31
C GLN A 651 9.55 6.83 -4.73
N LEU A 652 8.60 5.93 -4.99
CA LEU A 652 7.94 5.81 -6.30
C LEU A 652 7.12 7.05 -6.64
N GLU A 653 6.38 7.62 -5.69
CA GLU A 653 5.64 8.86 -5.87
C GLU A 653 6.57 10.02 -6.25
N ARG A 654 7.70 10.19 -5.52
CA ARG A 654 8.73 11.20 -5.87
C ARG A 654 9.34 10.95 -7.24
N LEU A 655 9.55 9.68 -7.60
CA LEU A 655 10.09 9.31 -8.90
C LEU A 655 9.10 9.63 -10.03
N CYS A 656 7.81 9.37 -9.86
CA CYS A 656 6.76 9.79 -10.79
C CYS A 656 6.82 11.30 -11.02
N HIS A 657 6.90 12.10 -9.94
CA HIS A 657 7.03 13.55 -10.05
C HIS A 657 8.29 13.98 -10.81
N LYS A 658 9.45 13.37 -10.47
CA LYS A 658 10.71 13.66 -11.13
C LYS A 658 10.66 13.35 -12.64
N MET A 659 10.07 12.23 -13.01
CA MET A 659 9.92 11.82 -14.41
C MET A 659 8.95 12.72 -15.17
N ASN A 660 7.82 13.10 -14.57
CA ASN A 660 6.85 14.03 -15.16
C ASN A 660 7.43 15.42 -15.45
N MET A 661 8.51 15.82 -14.75
CA MET A 661 9.24 17.07 -15.01
C MET A 661 10.33 16.93 -16.09
N ARG A 662 10.82 15.70 -16.34
CA ARG A 662 11.97 15.46 -17.21
C ARG A 662 11.63 14.80 -18.54
N THR A 663 10.44 14.20 -18.63
CA THR A 663 9.99 13.45 -19.81
C THR A 663 8.62 13.92 -20.27
N PHE A 664 8.28 13.65 -21.52
CA PHE A 664 6.94 13.91 -22.05
C PHE A 664 5.89 12.89 -21.58
N THR A 665 6.33 11.71 -21.11
CA THR A 665 5.46 10.66 -20.56
C THR A 665 4.94 11.07 -19.18
N ARG A 666 3.65 10.85 -18.93
CA ARG A 666 2.99 11.25 -17.69
C ARG A 666 2.72 10.04 -16.80
N PHE A 667 3.41 9.92 -15.69
CA PHE A 667 3.20 8.90 -14.66
C PHE A 667 2.20 9.40 -13.60
N VAL A 668 1.12 8.63 -13.36
CA VAL A 668 0.11 8.93 -12.34
C VAL A 668 0.15 7.86 -11.27
N PHE A 669 0.53 8.25 -10.05
CA PHE A 669 0.75 7.33 -8.94
C PHE A 669 -0.53 7.05 -8.16
N HIS A 670 -0.81 5.78 -7.94
CA HIS A 670 -1.90 5.26 -7.11
C HIS A 670 -1.34 4.29 -6.07
N LYS A 671 -1.70 4.51 -4.80
CA LYS A 671 -1.26 3.65 -3.71
C LYS A 671 -2.44 2.94 -3.07
N GLU A 672 -2.28 1.64 -2.83
CA GLU A 672 -3.17 0.88 -1.97
C GLU A 672 -2.83 1.09 -0.49
N HIS A 673 -3.87 1.21 0.32
CA HIS A 673 -3.78 1.47 1.76
C HIS A 673 -4.36 0.29 2.55
N PHE A 674 -3.64 -0.83 2.57
CA PHE A 674 -3.98 -2.00 3.37
C PHE A 674 -3.10 -2.16 4.60
#